data_06a6da825322532780084dc8cfe92832
#
_entry.id   06a6da825322532780084dc8cfe92832
#
_cell.length_a   1.000
_cell.length_b   1.000
_cell.length_c   1.000
_cell.angle_alpha   90.00
_cell.angle_beta   90.00
_cell.angle_gamma   90.00
#
_symmetry.space_group_name_H-M   'P 1'
#
loop_
_entity.id
_entity.type
_entity.pdbx_description
1 polymer ?
#
loop_
_entity_poly.entity_id
_entity_poly.type
_entity_poly.pdbx_seq_one_letter_code
_entity_poly.pdbx_strand_id
1 'polypeptide(L)'
;MNARRKLVLVDGSGYLYRAFHALPPLQNSRGEPTGAVLGVVNMLNKLCREESPELIAVVFDAPGRTFRDELFEQYKATRTPMPDDLRSQLQPLLDCVEALGLPLLRITGVEADDVIGTLAKQAAAKDMDVLISTGDKDIAQMVSERITLVNTMTDSRLDRQGVKNKFDVWPEQIMDYLALIGDSIDNIPGIDKVGPKTAAKWLNEYGTLDQLVKNAAAVSGKVGDNLRAGLQTLELSRKLATIDSNLTLECDLESLVRREPNKQRLRELYTRLEFRQLLRAIEGGAAAAGAPMTPPPAVESAAAAARPPTNYTTVLTMEDLQRWLERLQSAELIALHVEAVSLDYMEAEIVGLAFSIEPGTAAYVPLLHDYAGAPQQLPAATVLQALQPLLENEQLAKIGHHLKYGEHALKRKGIELRGMRFDSMLESYVWNSTATRHEIDAVVRRYLGFDPLHYEDLTGRGAKQIPFSQVAIDTATSYAAENADVVLQLHRVLWENISGVPAMRMLYEEIEQPLVPVLYRMEQAGVLIDGELLRQQSLELARHMREIEARAHEAAGGPFSLDSPKQLQDVLYGKLGLPVLGKTATGQPSTAEAVLEELAEKYELPRMILDYRGFAKLKSTYTDKLPLQINRTSQRVHTCYHQAVAATGRLSSMEPNLQNIPIRTPEGRRIRQAFVAPPGWCIVAADYSQIELRIMAHLSGDAGLLSAFAEERDIHQATAAEVFSLPLEQVSDDQRRTAKMINFGLIYGMSAFGLASRLGIERSEAKRYVELYFERYPGVRRYMDETRQQARERGYVETVFGRRLYLNDIASRNAALRQGAERQAINAPMQGTAADIIKRAMIEVDRWLSTSSIPARLLLQVHDELVFEVQQDAAAELMARARELMSAAAELRTSLKVDVGSGANWDEAH
;
A
#
# COMPACT_ATOMS: atom_id res chain seq x y z
N MET A 1 -32.73 -14.11 -25.62
CA MET A 1 -32.86 -12.67 -25.92
C MET A 1 -31.58 -12.26 -26.64
N ASN A 2 -31.67 -11.67 -27.84
CA ASN A 2 -30.45 -11.14 -28.48
C ASN A 2 -29.84 -10.08 -27.58
N ALA A 3 -28.54 -10.19 -27.27
CA ALA A 3 -27.83 -9.16 -26.54
C ALA A 3 -27.97 -7.82 -27.27
N ARG A 4 -28.33 -6.76 -26.54
CA ARG A 4 -28.45 -5.41 -27.10
C ARG A 4 -27.09 -4.93 -27.58
N ARG A 5 -27.07 -4.15 -28.64
CA ARG A 5 -25.86 -3.50 -29.12
C ARG A 5 -25.36 -2.50 -28.07
N LYS A 6 -24.07 -2.40 -27.90
CA LYS A 6 -23.42 -1.56 -26.90
C LYS A 6 -22.51 -0.54 -27.57
N LEU A 7 -22.66 0.73 -27.16
CA LEU A 7 -21.75 1.82 -27.54
C LEU A 7 -20.88 2.19 -26.34
N VAL A 8 -19.57 2.28 -26.54
CA VAL A 8 -18.63 2.80 -25.54
C VAL A 8 -18.12 4.17 -25.97
N LEU A 9 -18.29 5.18 -25.15
CA LEU A 9 -17.79 6.53 -25.36
C LEU A 9 -16.69 6.85 -24.36
N VAL A 10 -15.55 7.33 -24.81
CA VAL A 10 -14.40 7.61 -23.97
C VAL A 10 -14.09 9.10 -23.98
N ASP A 11 -14.03 9.71 -22.81
CA ASP A 11 -13.51 11.05 -22.61
C ASP A 11 -11.98 11.02 -22.73
N GLY A 12 -11.48 11.28 -23.94
CA GLY A 12 -10.05 11.25 -24.26
C GLY A 12 -9.27 12.38 -23.61
N SER A 13 -9.87 13.56 -23.47
CA SER A 13 -9.26 14.70 -22.77
C SER A 13 -9.09 14.41 -21.30
N GLY A 14 -10.11 13.90 -20.65
CA GLY A 14 -10.04 13.48 -19.25
C GLY A 14 -9.03 12.35 -19.02
N TYR A 15 -8.93 11.39 -19.94
CA TYR A 15 -7.92 10.33 -19.88
C TYR A 15 -6.49 10.90 -19.99
N LEU A 16 -6.27 11.85 -20.91
CA LEU A 16 -4.96 12.46 -21.12
C LEU A 16 -4.47 13.19 -19.86
N TYR A 17 -5.28 14.07 -19.29
CA TYR A 17 -4.92 14.81 -18.08
C TYR A 17 -4.69 13.89 -16.89
N ARG A 18 -5.53 12.86 -16.71
CA ARG A 18 -5.36 11.90 -15.62
C ARG A 18 -4.10 11.07 -15.75
N ALA A 19 -3.79 10.55 -16.95
CA ALA A 19 -2.58 9.80 -17.18
C ALA A 19 -1.34 10.66 -16.92
N PHE A 20 -1.37 11.93 -17.28
CA PHE A 20 -0.28 12.88 -17.04
C PHE A 20 0.00 13.09 -15.55
N HIS A 21 -1.05 13.20 -14.73
CA HIS A 21 -0.90 13.42 -13.28
C HIS A 21 -0.69 12.13 -12.47
N ALA A 22 -1.11 10.98 -13.00
CA ALA A 22 -0.99 9.70 -12.29
C ALA A 22 0.36 9.02 -12.47
N LEU A 23 1.05 9.27 -13.58
CA LEU A 23 2.34 8.65 -13.90
C LEU A 23 3.49 9.62 -13.63
N PRO A 24 4.66 9.09 -13.23
CA PRO A 24 5.88 9.90 -13.15
C PRO A 24 6.22 10.46 -14.55
N PRO A 25 6.99 11.56 -14.63
CA PRO A 25 7.40 12.14 -15.92
C PRO A 25 8.32 11.16 -16.66
N LEU A 26 7.73 10.32 -17.50
CA LEU A 26 8.45 9.36 -18.35
C LEU A 26 8.85 10.05 -19.66
N GLN A 27 10.05 9.78 -20.11
CA GLN A 27 10.61 10.28 -21.37
C GLN A 27 11.27 9.12 -22.12
N ASN A 28 11.27 9.18 -23.47
CA ASN A 28 12.05 8.27 -24.27
C ASN A 28 13.54 8.69 -24.28
N SER A 29 14.41 7.93 -24.96
CA SER A 29 15.85 8.19 -25.05
C SER A 29 16.22 9.53 -25.74
N ARG A 30 15.24 10.18 -26.41
CA ARG A 30 15.37 11.47 -27.08
C ARG A 30 14.92 12.64 -26.21
N GLY A 31 14.47 12.37 -24.96
CA GLY A 31 13.92 13.37 -24.06
C GLY A 31 12.47 13.76 -24.39
N GLU A 32 11.77 13.05 -25.29
CA GLU A 32 10.34 13.32 -25.58
C GLU A 32 9.49 12.77 -24.42
N PRO A 33 8.58 13.56 -23.81
CA PRO A 33 7.66 13.08 -22.80
C PRO A 33 6.71 12.01 -23.37
N THR A 34 6.52 10.89 -22.66
CA THR A 34 5.75 9.74 -23.15
C THR A 34 4.77 9.17 -22.14
N GLY A 35 4.82 9.63 -20.88
CA GLY A 35 4.05 9.04 -19.77
C GLY A 35 2.55 9.10 -19.99
N ALA A 36 2.01 10.25 -20.40
CA ALA A 36 0.57 10.41 -20.64
C ALA A 36 0.09 9.51 -21.80
N VAL A 37 0.88 9.42 -22.89
CA VAL A 37 0.54 8.52 -24.02
C VAL A 37 0.48 7.07 -23.57
N LEU A 38 1.49 6.61 -22.81
CA LEU A 38 1.53 5.24 -22.29
C LEU A 38 0.33 4.94 -21.38
N GLY A 39 0.00 5.88 -20.49
CA GLY A 39 -1.12 5.74 -19.57
C GLY A 39 -2.45 5.61 -20.31
N VAL A 40 -2.73 6.51 -21.25
CA VAL A 40 -3.98 6.47 -22.02
C VAL A 40 -4.09 5.21 -22.89
N VAL A 41 -3.00 4.82 -23.57
CA VAL A 41 -2.99 3.58 -24.38
C VAL A 41 -3.29 2.36 -23.52
N ASN A 42 -2.72 2.28 -22.30
CA ASN A 42 -3.00 1.18 -21.37
C ASN A 42 -4.47 1.20 -20.88
N MET A 43 -5.01 2.37 -20.55
CA MET A 43 -6.42 2.52 -20.15
C MET A 43 -7.37 2.11 -21.29
N LEU A 44 -7.11 2.52 -22.53
CA LEU A 44 -7.89 2.13 -23.70
C LEU A 44 -7.82 0.63 -23.98
N ASN A 45 -6.63 0.04 -23.89
CA ASN A 45 -6.45 -1.42 -24.03
C ASN A 45 -7.19 -2.19 -22.93
N LYS A 46 -7.15 -1.71 -21.67
CA LYS A 46 -7.92 -2.29 -20.57
C LYS A 46 -9.42 -2.23 -20.86
N LEU A 47 -9.94 -1.06 -21.19
CA LEU A 47 -11.35 -0.85 -21.49
C LEU A 47 -11.83 -1.72 -22.67
N CYS A 48 -11.06 -1.78 -23.77
CA CYS A 48 -11.38 -2.60 -24.93
C CYS A 48 -11.39 -4.09 -24.64
N ARG A 49 -10.56 -4.57 -23.70
CA ARG A 49 -10.52 -5.96 -23.28
C ARG A 49 -11.70 -6.32 -22.38
N GLU A 50 -12.03 -5.45 -21.41
CA GLU A 50 -13.10 -5.69 -20.45
C GLU A 50 -14.49 -5.55 -21.06
N GLU A 51 -14.70 -4.55 -21.89
CA GLU A 51 -16.01 -4.25 -22.46
C GLU A 51 -16.25 -4.86 -23.84
N SER A 52 -15.19 -5.29 -24.54
CA SER A 52 -15.23 -5.87 -25.89
C SER A 52 -16.20 -5.13 -26.84
N PRO A 53 -16.11 -3.79 -26.98
CA PRO A 53 -17.11 -3.00 -27.66
C PRO A 53 -17.10 -3.26 -29.18
N GLU A 54 -18.30 -3.39 -29.78
CA GLU A 54 -18.49 -3.34 -31.23
C GLU A 54 -18.41 -1.88 -31.72
N LEU A 55 -19.10 -0.99 -31.00
CA LEU A 55 -19.10 0.45 -31.27
C LEU A 55 -18.36 1.18 -30.16
N ILE A 56 -17.42 2.04 -30.56
CA ILE A 56 -16.61 2.85 -29.64
C ILE A 56 -16.24 4.17 -30.28
N ALA A 57 -16.14 5.25 -29.49
CA ALA A 57 -15.51 6.49 -29.91
C ALA A 57 -14.67 7.07 -28.77
N VAL A 58 -13.49 7.59 -29.12
CA VAL A 58 -12.66 8.38 -28.22
C VAL A 58 -12.78 9.84 -28.60
N VAL A 59 -13.30 10.66 -27.70
CA VAL A 59 -13.64 12.06 -27.97
C VAL A 59 -12.64 12.97 -27.26
N PHE A 60 -12.05 13.90 -28.00
CA PHE A 60 -11.14 14.91 -27.47
C PHE A 60 -11.66 16.31 -27.75
N ASP A 61 -11.36 17.25 -26.88
CA ASP A 61 -11.59 18.65 -27.12
C ASP A 61 -10.83 19.12 -28.37
N ALA A 62 -11.52 19.89 -29.20
CA ALA A 62 -10.91 20.56 -30.33
C ALA A 62 -10.31 21.90 -29.88
N PRO A 63 -9.26 22.41 -30.55
CA PRO A 63 -8.75 23.75 -30.25
C PRO A 63 -9.71 24.82 -30.73
N GLY A 64 -9.85 25.90 -29.97
CA GLY A 64 -10.70 27.04 -30.32
C GLY A 64 -11.67 27.39 -29.18
N ARG A 65 -12.46 28.42 -29.39
CA ARG A 65 -13.52 28.84 -28.48
C ARG A 65 -14.77 27.99 -28.66
N THR A 66 -15.46 27.74 -27.54
CA THR A 66 -16.75 27.05 -27.53
C THR A 66 -17.90 28.06 -27.34
N PHE A 67 -19.13 27.63 -27.50
CA PHE A 67 -20.28 28.48 -27.22
C PHE A 67 -20.35 28.96 -25.75
N ARG A 68 -19.70 28.22 -24.81
CA ARG A 68 -19.64 28.64 -23.41
C ARG A 68 -18.71 29.85 -23.22
N ASP A 69 -17.63 29.93 -23.99
CA ASP A 69 -16.74 31.11 -24.01
C ASP A 69 -17.46 32.36 -24.56
N GLU A 70 -18.45 32.16 -25.44
CA GLU A 70 -19.28 33.24 -25.96
C GLU A 70 -20.34 33.68 -24.93
N LEU A 71 -20.90 32.74 -24.17
CA LEU A 71 -21.87 33.01 -23.12
C LEU A 71 -21.26 33.70 -21.90
N PHE A 72 -20.01 33.35 -21.56
CA PHE A 72 -19.33 33.88 -20.40
C PHE A 72 -17.81 33.97 -20.65
N GLU A 73 -17.32 35.16 -20.90
CA GLU A 73 -15.92 35.40 -21.26
C GLU A 73 -14.92 34.90 -20.18
N GLN A 74 -15.37 34.84 -18.93
CA GLN A 74 -14.55 34.31 -17.83
C GLN A 74 -14.64 32.79 -17.65
N TYR A 75 -15.38 32.10 -18.51
CA TYR A 75 -15.45 30.61 -18.45
C TYR A 75 -14.06 30.00 -18.64
N LYS A 76 -13.67 29.10 -17.75
CA LYS A 76 -12.35 28.45 -17.73
C LYS A 76 -11.14 29.41 -17.66
N ALA A 77 -11.31 30.70 -17.39
CA ALA A 77 -10.24 31.69 -17.35
C ALA A 77 -9.22 31.42 -16.21
N THR A 78 -9.61 30.67 -15.17
CA THR A 78 -8.78 30.28 -14.05
C THR A 78 -7.96 29.02 -14.32
N ARG A 79 -8.23 28.30 -15.42
CA ARG A 79 -7.48 27.09 -15.77
C ARG A 79 -6.05 27.46 -16.18
N THR A 80 -5.07 26.76 -15.60
CA THR A 80 -3.68 26.85 -16.05
C THR A 80 -3.57 26.33 -17.49
N PRO A 81 -2.82 27.02 -18.38
CA PRO A 81 -2.56 26.51 -19.72
C PRO A 81 -1.98 25.10 -19.69
N MET A 82 -2.29 24.30 -20.71
CA MET A 82 -1.75 22.95 -20.84
C MET A 82 -0.22 23.00 -20.83
N PRO A 83 0.45 22.27 -19.90
CA PRO A 83 1.91 22.21 -19.84
C PRO A 83 2.50 21.77 -21.18
N ASP A 84 3.66 22.31 -21.55
CA ASP A 84 4.32 21.98 -22.82
C ASP A 84 4.64 20.48 -22.94
N ASP A 85 5.05 19.85 -21.83
CA ASP A 85 5.29 18.40 -21.77
C ASP A 85 4.02 17.59 -22.05
N LEU A 86 2.85 18.07 -21.68
CA LEU A 86 1.58 17.43 -22.01
C LEU A 86 1.17 17.72 -23.44
N ARG A 87 1.34 18.96 -23.87
CA ARG A 87 0.99 19.40 -25.23
C ARG A 87 1.77 18.62 -26.30
N SER A 88 3.08 18.34 -26.05
CA SER A 88 3.91 17.55 -26.94
C SER A 88 3.46 16.09 -27.08
N GLN A 89 2.73 15.56 -26.10
CA GLN A 89 2.22 14.19 -26.09
C GLN A 89 0.86 14.04 -26.80
N LEU A 90 0.14 15.14 -27.08
CA LEU A 90 -1.22 15.08 -27.65
C LEU A 90 -1.22 14.42 -29.02
N GLN A 91 -0.40 14.89 -29.97
CA GLN A 91 -0.40 14.33 -31.33
C GLN A 91 0.07 12.86 -31.36
N PRO A 92 1.15 12.45 -30.67
CA PRO A 92 1.50 11.05 -30.53
C PRO A 92 0.37 10.16 -29.96
N LEU A 93 -0.41 10.70 -29.02
CA LEU A 93 -1.57 10.00 -28.48
C LEU A 93 -2.68 9.82 -29.52
N LEU A 94 -3.05 10.86 -30.23
CA LEU A 94 -4.06 10.80 -31.29
C LEU A 94 -3.66 9.76 -32.36
N ASP A 95 -2.39 9.78 -32.78
CA ASP A 95 -1.83 8.81 -33.71
C ASP A 95 -1.93 7.36 -33.17
N CYS A 96 -1.72 7.16 -31.87
CA CYS A 96 -1.87 5.85 -31.24
C CYS A 96 -3.35 5.40 -31.21
N VAL A 97 -4.29 6.30 -30.87
CA VAL A 97 -5.74 6.00 -30.83
C VAL A 97 -6.23 5.56 -32.20
N GLU A 98 -5.87 6.30 -33.25
CA GLU A 98 -6.21 5.92 -34.63
C GLU A 98 -5.59 4.59 -35.04
N ALA A 99 -4.31 4.39 -34.71
CA ALA A 99 -3.61 3.14 -35.02
C ALA A 99 -4.16 1.93 -34.24
N LEU A 100 -4.78 2.13 -33.07
CA LEU A 100 -5.53 1.11 -32.32
C LEU A 100 -6.85 0.71 -32.99
N GLY A 101 -7.23 1.43 -34.07
CA GLY A 101 -8.48 1.19 -34.78
C GLY A 101 -9.71 1.79 -34.07
N LEU A 102 -9.50 2.73 -33.18
CA LEU A 102 -10.56 3.37 -32.40
C LEU A 102 -11.00 4.66 -33.13
N PRO A 103 -12.30 4.83 -33.44
CA PRO A 103 -12.82 6.09 -33.97
C PRO A 103 -12.50 7.26 -33.06
N LEU A 104 -11.85 8.28 -33.62
CA LEU A 104 -11.41 9.48 -32.95
C LEU A 104 -12.30 10.67 -33.38
N LEU A 105 -12.89 11.37 -32.42
CA LEU A 105 -13.71 12.53 -32.66
C LEU A 105 -13.13 13.79 -32.03
N ARG A 106 -13.06 14.86 -32.81
CA ARG A 106 -12.70 16.23 -32.39
C ARG A 106 -13.53 17.24 -33.16
N ILE A 107 -14.47 17.88 -32.49
CA ILE A 107 -15.45 18.75 -33.14
C ILE A 107 -15.22 20.17 -32.62
N THR A 108 -15.01 21.12 -33.55
CA THR A 108 -14.74 22.52 -33.21
C THR A 108 -16.00 23.23 -32.74
N GLY A 109 -15.87 24.22 -31.85
CA GLY A 109 -16.96 25.06 -31.36
C GLY A 109 -17.77 24.46 -30.19
N VAL A 110 -17.52 23.19 -29.83
CA VAL A 110 -18.16 22.46 -28.73
C VAL A 110 -17.13 21.71 -27.92
N GLU A 111 -17.49 21.30 -26.69
CA GLU A 111 -16.63 20.49 -25.81
C GLU A 111 -16.84 19.01 -26.06
N ALA A 112 -15.85 18.19 -25.66
CA ALA A 112 -15.93 16.74 -25.76
C ALA A 112 -17.18 16.18 -25.06
N ASP A 113 -17.57 16.76 -23.94
CA ASP A 113 -18.73 16.37 -23.15
C ASP A 113 -20.06 16.55 -23.91
N ASP A 114 -20.18 17.60 -24.72
CA ASP A 114 -21.37 17.84 -25.54
C ASP A 114 -21.49 16.82 -26.68
N VAL A 115 -20.35 16.43 -27.26
CA VAL A 115 -20.29 15.38 -28.29
C VAL A 115 -20.63 14.02 -27.67
N ILE A 116 -20.05 13.70 -26.52
CA ILE A 116 -20.35 12.46 -25.77
C ILE A 116 -21.83 12.41 -25.39
N GLY A 117 -22.36 13.50 -24.83
CA GLY A 117 -23.77 13.61 -24.45
C GLY A 117 -24.73 13.41 -25.61
N THR A 118 -24.42 14.00 -26.77
CA THR A 118 -25.23 13.87 -27.99
C THR A 118 -25.25 12.46 -28.53
N LEU A 119 -24.06 11.80 -28.64
CA LEU A 119 -23.96 10.42 -29.11
C LEU A 119 -24.62 9.44 -28.14
N ALA A 120 -24.44 9.65 -26.83
CA ALA A 120 -25.07 8.82 -25.80
C ALA A 120 -26.60 8.88 -25.89
N LYS A 121 -27.16 10.06 -26.04
CA LYS A 121 -28.62 10.26 -26.20
C LYS A 121 -29.15 9.64 -27.48
N GLN A 122 -28.45 9.83 -28.61
CA GLN A 122 -28.83 9.23 -29.88
C GLN A 122 -28.80 7.70 -29.85
N ALA A 123 -27.77 7.10 -29.20
CA ALA A 123 -27.66 5.65 -29.07
C ALA A 123 -28.76 5.08 -28.16
N ALA A 124 -29.01 5.73 -27.01
CA ALA A 124 -30.10 5.36 -26.11
C ALA A 124 -31.48 5.40 -26.78
N ALA A 125 -31.74 6.41 -27.65
CA ALA A 125 -32.95 6.51 -28.44
C ALA A 125 -33.10 5.38 -29.47
N LYS A 126 -31.99 4.75 -29.90
CA LYS A 126 -31.96 3.55 -30.79
C LYS A 126 -31.96 2.24 -30.00
N ASP A 127 -32.33 2.23 -28.71
CA ASP A 127 -32.40 1.08 -27.81
C ASP A 127 -31.03 0.39 -27.59
N MET A 128 -29.94 1.15 -27.70
CA MET A 128 -28.59 0.66 -27.37
C MET A 128 -28.25 0.90 -25.89
N ASP A 129 -27.43 0.03 -25.31
CA ASP A 129 -26.81 0.28 -24.01
C ASP A 129 -25.55 1.13 -24.23
N VAL A 130 -25.37 2.16 -23.44
CA VAL A 130 -24.26 3.13 -23.58
C VAL A 130 -23.41 3.11 -22.32
N LEU A 131 -22.11 2.94 -22.50
CA LEU A 131 -21.11 3.08 -21.45
C LEU A 131 -20.24 4.31 -21.72
N ILE A 132 -20.27 5.30 -20.82
CA ILE A 132 -19.40 6.47 -20.93
C ILE A 132 -18.22 6.30 -19.97
N SER A 133 -17.01 6.24 -20.49
CA SER A 133 -15.81 6.11 -19.70
C SER A 133 -15.18 7.48 -19.45
N THR A 134 -15.43 8.01 -18.27
CA THR A 134 -14.95 9.32 -17.81
C THR A 134 -14.76 9.36 -16.30
N GLY A 135 -14.10 10.37 -15.81
CA GLY A 135 -14.08 10.69 -14.38
C GLY A 135 -14.69 12.05 -14.08
N ASP A 136 -15.23 12.68 -15.10
CA ASP A 136 -15.91 13.96 -14.92
C ASP A 136 -17.25 13.73 -14.22
N LYS A 137 -17.49 14.52 -13.17
CA LYS A 137 -18.74 14.49 -12.40
C LYS A 137 -19.92 15.07 -13.18
N ASP A 138 -19.63 15.95 -14.14
CA ASP A 138 -20.64 16.72 -14.84
C ASP A 138 -21.40 15.84 -15.85
N ILE A 139 -20.75 14.83 -16.40
CA ILE A 139 -21.37 13.83 -17.28
C ILE A 139 -22.40 12.95 -16.52
N ALA A 140 -22.45 12.98 -15.19
CA ALA A 140 -23.45 12.27 -14.42
C ALA A 140 -24.89 12.71 -14.74
N GLN A 141 -25.10 13.90 -15.33
CA GLN A 141 -26.41 14.36 -15.82
C GLN A 141 -26.94 13.52 -16.98
N MET A 142 -26.07 12.78 -17.69
CA MET A 142 -26.43 11.94 -18.83
C MET A 142 -26.90 10.54 -18.43
N VAL A 143 -26.67 10.11 -17.18
CA VAL A 143 -27.02 8.77 -16.70
C VAL A 143 -28.51 8.51 -16.76
N SER A 144 -28.88 7.35 -17.30
CA SER A 144 -30.28 6.95 -17.48
C SER A 144 -30.41 5.43 -17.35
N GLU A 145 -31.56 4.84 -17.64
CA GLU A 145 -31.76 3.38 -17.70
C GLU A 145 -30.85 2.70 -18.76
N ARG A 146 -30.31 3.47 -19.71
CA ARG A 146 -29.51 2.99 -20.83
C ARG A 146 -28.09 3.53 -20.84
N ILE A 147 -27.80 4.55 -20.06
CA ILE A 147 -26.52 5.22 -20.03
C ILE A 147 -25.91 5.03 -18.66
N THR A 148 -24.74 4.39 -18.60
CA THR A 148 -23.96 4.14 -17.37
C THR A 148 -22.57 4.77 -17.51
N LEU A 149 -22.06 5.35 -16.43
CA LEU A 149 -20.66 5.83 -16.39
C LEU A 149 -19.74 4.76 -15.83
N VAL A 150 -18.51 4.72 -16.33
CA VAL A 150 -17.43 3.92 -15.76
C VAL A 150 -16.18 4.76 -15.57
N ASN A 151 -15.52 4.57 -14.42
CA ASN A 151 -14.20 5.13 -14.19
C ASN A 151 -13.18 3.99 -14.14
N THR A 152 -12.41 3.83 -15.22
CA THR A 152 -11.43 2.74 -15.38
C THR A 152 -10.25 2.77 -14.40
N MET A 153 -10.02 3.86 -13.68
CA MET A 153 -8.96 3.93 -12.65
C MET A 153 -9.42 3.44 -11.29
N THR A 154 -10.71 3.65 -10.97
CA THR A 154 -11.29 3.25 -9.68
C THR A 154 -12.22 2.05 -9.81
N ASP A 155 -12.35 1.49 -11.03
CA ASP A 155 -13.28 0.43 -11.42
C ASP A 155 -14.72 0.65 -10.95
N SER A 156 -15.11 1.91 -10.73
CA SER A 156 -16.45 2.28 -10.26
C SER A 156 -17.40 2.50 -11.44
N ARG A 157 -18.61 1.95 -11.31
CA ARG A 157 -19.72 2.18 -12.25
C ARG A 157 -20.81 3.01 -11.57
N LEU A 158 -21.37 3.96 -12.31
CA LEU A 158 -22.44 4.81 -11.85
C LEU A 158 -23.65 4.65 -12.77
N ASP A 159 -24.61 3.87 -12.34
CA ASP A 159 -25.99 3.86 -12.84
C ASP A 159 -26.82 4.94 -12.13
N ARG A 160 -28.13 4.99 -12.36
CA ARG A 160 -29.02 5.95 -11.72
C ARG A 160 -28.95 5.92 -10.19
N GLN A 161 -28.91 4.72 -9.61
CA GLN A 161 -28.81 4.54 -8.15
C GLN A 161 -27.40 4.95 -7.66
N GLY A 162 -26.37 4.64 -8.40
CA GLY A 162 -25.00 5.07 -8.14
C GLY A 162 -24.84 6.60 -8.12
N VAL A 163 -25.49 7.32 -9.04
CA VAL A 163 -25.55 8.78 -9.01
C VAL A 163 -26.24 9.29 -7.76
N LYS A 164 -27.44 8.73 -7.43
CA LYS A 164 -28.17 9.09 -6.20
C LYS A 164 -27.35 8.84 -4.95
N ASN A 165 -26.65 7.73 -4.90
CA ASN A 165 -25.79 7.37 -3.75
C ASN A 165 -24.60 8.30 -3.61
N LYS A 166 -24.00 8.74 -4.73
CA LYS A 166 -22.79 9.57 -4.74
C LYS A 166 -23.05 11.04 -4.48
N PHE A 167 -24.12 11.60 -5.09
CA PHE A 167 -24.40 13.03 -5.06
C PHE A 167 -25.62 13.40 -4.20
N ASP A 168 -26.35 12.40 -3.72
CA ASP A 168 -27.62 12.54 -3.02
C ASP A 168 -28.73 13.24 -3.84
N VAL A 169 -28.57 13.25 -5.18
CA VAL A 169 -29.58 13.73 -6.14
C VAL A 169 -29.69 12.74 -7.29
N TRP A 170 -30.82 12.75 -8.01
CA TRP A 170 -31.02 11.92 -9.20
C TRP A 170 -30.26 12.50 -10.41
N PRO A 171 -29.97 11.71 -11.46
CA PRO A 171 -29.28 12.20 -12.66
C PRO A 171 -29.95 13.45 -13.29
N GLU A 172 -31.26 13.48 -13.28
CA GLU A 172 -32.06 14.61 -13.83
C GLU A 172 -31.87 15.90 -13.01
N GLN A 173 -31.40 15.81 -11.80
CA GLN A 173 -31.16 16.95 -10.89
C GLN A 173 -29.67 17.37 -10.88
N ILE A 174 -28.78 16.66 -11.54
CA ILE A 174 -27.32 16.96 -11.52
C ILE A 174 -27.05 18.34 -12.12
N MET A 175 -27.69 18.71 -13.22
CA MET A 175 -27.55 20.03 -13.82
C MET A 175 -27.94 21.14 -12.83
N ASP A 176 -29.08 21.00 -12.15
CA ASP A 176 -29.56 21.94 -11.14
C ASP A 176 -28.64 21.98 -9.91
N TYR A 177 -28.11 20.80 -9.53
CA TYR A 177 -27.14 20.66 -8.46
C TYR A 177 -25.84 21.41 -8.77
N LEU A 178 -25.30 21.24 -9.98
CA LEU A 178 -24.07 21.92 -10.42
C LEU A 178 -24.28 23.42 -10.51
N ALA A 179 -25.43 23.87 -11.01
CA ALA A 179 -25.78 25.31 -11.06
C ALA A 179 -25.80 25.95 -9.67
N LEU A 180 -26.27 25.24 -8.64
CA LEU A 180 -26.31 25.74 -7.27
C LEU A 180 -24.93 25.80 -6.61
N ILE A 181 -24.09 24.78 -6.79
CA ILE A 181 -22.77 24.74 -6.16
C ILE A 181 -21.70 25.52 -6.91
N GLY A 182 -21.89 25.70 -8.23
CA GLY A 182 -20.87 26.23 -9.15
C GLY A 182 -19.70 25.28 -9.35
N ASP A 183 -18.75 25.69 -10.16
CA ASP A 183 -17.47 25.00 -10.34
C ASP A 183 -16.30 26.01 -10.38
N SER A 184 -15.43 25.93 -9.40
CA SER A 184 -14.27 26.82 -9.30
C SER A 184 -13.18 26.50 -10.34
N ILE A 185 -13.15 25.28 -10.89
CA ILE A 185 -12.18 24.86 -11.90
C ILE A 185 -12.57 25.46 -13.25
N ASP A 186 -13.86 25.42 -13.57
CA ASP A 186 -14.42 25.97 -14.82
C ASP A 186 -14.91 27.42 -14.68
N ASN A 187 -14.71 27.96 -13.48
CA ASN A 187 -15.16 29.32 -13.13
C ASN A 187 -16.66 29.51 -13.36
N ILE A 188 -17.47 28.47 -13.11
CA ILE A 188 -18.92 28.57 -13.13
C ILE A 188 -19.38 29.14 -11.79
N PRO A 189 -20.06 30.31 -11.80
CA PRO A 189 -20.53 30.92 -10.56
C PRO A 189 -21.62 30.03 -9.93
N GLY A 190 -21.52 29.77 -8.62
CA GLY A 190 -22.59 29.14 -7.85
C GLY A 190 -23.26 30.14 -6.92
N ILE A 191 -24.08 29.64 -6.00
CA ILE A 191 -24.64 30.46 -4.91
C ILE A 191 -23.63 30.49 -3.76
N ASP A 192 -23.30 31.69 -3.27
CA ASP A 192 -22.32 31.89 -2.19
C ASP A 192 -22.70 31.05 -0.97
N LYS A 193 -21.72 30.28 -0.45
CA LYS A 193 -21.84 29.34 0.70
C LYS A 193 -22.86 28.22 0.53
N VAL A 194 -23.28 27.92 -0.68
CA VAL A 194 -24.05 26.73 -1.00
C VAL A 194 -23.11 25.62 -1.46
N GLY A 195 -22.90 24.64 -0.61
CA GLY A 195 -22.09 23.48 -0.93
C GLY A 195 -22.94 22.25 -1.26
N PRO A 196 -22.31 21.12 -1.60
CA PRO A 196 -22.94 19.87 -2.03
C PRO A 196 -24.14 19.44 -1.17
N LYS A 197 -23.99 19.41 0.16
CA LYS A 197 -25.05 18.99 1.07
C LYS A 197 -26.26 19.91 1.06
N THR A 198 -26.05 21.21 0.91
CA THR A 198 -27.16 22.20 0.89
C THR A 198 -27.90 22.12 -0.43
N ALA A 199 -27.19 22.02 -1.55
CA ALA A 199 -27.80 21.87 -2.88
C ALA A 199 -28.61 20.57 -2.97
N ALA A 200 -28.07 19.45 -2.53
CA ALA A 200 -28.76 18.16 -2.50
C ALA A 200 -30.01 18.20 -1.61
N LYS A 201 -29.92 18.78 -0.41
CA LYS A 201 -31.07 18.96 0.47
C LYS A 201 -32.19 19.75 -0.21
N TRP A 202 -31.87 20.87 -0.82
CA TRP A 202 -32.88 21.69 -1.50
C TRP A 202 -33.51 20.97 -2.70
N LEU A 203 -32.72 20.27 -3.50
CA LEU A 203 -33.24 19.54 -4.64
C LEU A 203 -34.07 18.32 -4.23
N ASN A 204 -33.77 17.70 -3.11
CA ASN A 204 -34.63 16.66 -2.55
C ASN A 204 -35.94 17.21 -1.95
N GLU A 205 -35.93 18.43 -1.42
CA GLU A 205 -37.11 19.08 -0.83
C GLU A 205 -38.02 19.73 -1.89
N TYR A 206 -37.43 20.43 -2.86
CA TYR A 206 -38.19 21.20 -3.87
C TYR A 206 -38.28 20.50 -5.23
N GLY A 207 -37.54 19.43 -5.45
CA GLY A 207 -37.53 18.63 -6.68
C GLY A 207 -36.68 19.21 -7.81
N THR A 208 -36.86 20.47 -8.18
CA THR A 208 -36.13 21.14 -9.26
C THR A 208 -35.67 22.53 -8.85
N LEU A 209 -34.66 23.06 -9.57
CA LEU A 209 -34.19 24.45 -9.39
C LEU A 209 -35.31 25.46 -9.60
N ASP A 210 -36.16 25.25 -10.58
CA ASP A 210 -37.28 26.17 -10.88
C ASP A 210 -38.29 26.24 -9.71
N GLN A 211 -38.54 25.12 -9.02
CA GLN A 211 -39.39 25.11 -7.84
C GLN A 211 -38.67 25.74 -6.62
N LEU A 212 -37.38 25.52 -6.48
CA LEU A 212 -36.57 26.18 -5.45
C LEU A 212 -36.58 27.71 -5.65
N VAL A 213 -36.40 28.20 -6.87
CA VAL A 213 -36.42 29.63 -7.18
C VAL A 213 -37.79 30.24 -6.87
N LYS A 214 -38.92 29.58 -7.25
CA LYS A 214 -40.27 30.04 -6.91
C LYS A 214 -40.49 30.11 -5.38
N ASN A 215 -39.86 29.25 -4.62
CA ASN A 215 -39.95 29.19 -3.16
C ASN A 215 -38.78 29.85 -2.43
N ALA A 216 -37.92 30.61 -3.12
CA ALA A 216 -36.73 31.21 -2.53
C ALA A 216 -37.01 32.14 -1.34
N ALA A 217 -38.20 32.71 -1.24
CA ALA A 217 -38.65 33.51 -0.10
C ALA A 217 -38.90 32.68 1.17
N ALA A 218 -39.21 31.40 1.01
CA ALA A 218 -39.44 30.47 2.14
C ALA A 218 -38.14 29.85 2.68
N VAL A 219 -37.05 29.92 1.94
CA VAL A 219 -35.75 29.40 2.38
C VAL A 219 -35.16 30.32 3.44
N SER A 220 -35.09 29.86 4.67
CA SER A 220 -34.64 30.61 5.84
C SER A 220 -33.12 30.65 6.00
N GLY A 221 -32.64 31.64 6.76
CA GLY A 221 -31.23 31.76 7.15
C GLY A 221 -30.34 32.38 6.09
N LYS A 222 -29.06 32.56 6.41
CA LYS A 222 -28.06 33.25 5.57
C LYS A 222 -27.88 32.64 4.17
N VAL A 223 -28.02 31.34 4.05
CA VAL A 223 -27.96 30.66 2.73
C VAL A 223 -29.20 30.94 1.88
N GLY A 224 -30.37 31.18 2.49
CA GLY A 224 -31.57 31.64 1.80
C GLY A 224 -31.40 33.07 1.31
N ASP A 225 -30.76 33.95 2.07
CA ASP A 225 -30.43 35.32 1.63
C ASP A 225 -29.48 35.28 0.42
N ASN A 226 -28.44 34.41 0.48
CA ASN A 226 -27.50 34.23 -0.62
C ASN A 226 -28.21 33.67 -1.87
N LEU A 227 -29.13 32.72 -1.71
CA LEU A 227 -29.95 32.22 -2.82
C LEU A 227 -30.71 33.36 -3.51
N ARG A 228 -31.42 34.22 -2.76
CA ARG A 228 -32.17 35.36 -3.29
C ARG A 228 -31.27 36.39 -3.98
N ALA A 229 -30.08 36.65 -3.44
CA ALA A 229 -29.09 37.53 -4.04
C ALA A 229 -28.49 36.96 -5.34
N GLY A 230 -28.35 35.62 -5.42
CA GLY A 230 -27.71 34.94 -6.56
C GLY A 230 -28.67 34.51 -7.69
N LEU A 231 -29.97 34.80 -7.60
CA LEU A 231 -30.95 34.33 -8.59
C LEU A 231 -30.60 34.71 -10.05
N GLN A 232 -30.00 35.87 -10.26
CA GLN A 232 -29.63 36.34 -11.61
C GLN A 232 -28.46 35.54 -12.21
N THR A 233 -27.57 35.04 -11.36
CA THR A 233 -26.41 34.24 -11.79
C THR A 233 -26.77 32.79 -12.04
N LEU A 234 -27.81 32.26 -11.38
CA LEU A 234 -28.24 30.87 -11.50
C LEU A 234 -28.61 30.45 -12.92
N GLU A 235 -29.25 31.30 -13.68
CA GLU A 235 -29.61 31.02 -15.08
C GLU A 235 -28.35 30.84 -15.96
N LEU A 236 -27.37 31.71 -15.76
CA LEU A 236 -26.07 31.60 -16.43
C LEU A 236 -25.36 30.33 -16.01
N SER A 237 -25.26 30.05 -14.71
CA SER A 237 -24.61 28.85 -14.16
C SER A 237 -25.25 27.59 -14.70
N ARG A 238 -26.57 27.54 -14.76
CA ARG A 238 -27.32 26.41 -15.33
C ARG A 238 -26.98 26.21 -16.82
N LYS A 239 -26.92 27.28 -17.63
CA LYS A 239 -26.55 27.22 -19.06
C LYS A 239 -25.12 26.71 -19.22
N LEU A 240 -24.17 27.16 -18.38
CA LEU A 240 -22.77 26.75 -18.44
C LEU A 240 -22.56 25.29 -18.01
N ALA A 241 -23.30 24.82 -16.99
CA ALA A 241 -23.21 23.46 -16.48
C ALA A 241 -23.98 22.41 -17.32
N THR A 242 -24.86 22.87 -18.24
CA THR A 242 -25.68 21.97 -19.08
C THR A 242 -24.84 21.43 -20.24
N ILE A 243 -24.79 20.10 -20.38
CA ILE A 243 -24.25 19.44 -21.57
C ILE A 243 -25.26 19.56 -22.72
N ASP A 244 -24.84 20.12 -23.84
CA ASP A 244 -25.67 20.15 -25.04
C ASP A 244 -25.71 18.80 -25.72
N SER A 245 -26.76 18.04 -25.49
CA SER A 245 -26.96 16.70 -26.02
C SER A 245 -27.76 16.66 -27.34
N ASN A 246 -27.89 17.81 -28.04
CA ASN A 246 -28.67 17.93 -29.28
C ASN A 246 -27.85 18.48 -30.45
N LEU A 247 -26.55 18.31 -30.43
CA LEU A 247 -25.68 18.78 -31.51
C LEU A 247 -25.99 18.06 -32.81
N THR A 248 -25.87 18.80 -33.94
CA THR A 248 -25.86 18.20 -35.27
C THR A 248 -24.45 17.70 -35.57
N LEU A 249 -24.26 16.39 -35.47
CA LEU A 249 -22.97 15.74 -35.72
C LEU A 249 -22.94 15.18 -37.15
N GLU A 250 -21.83 15.35 -37.85
CA GLU A 250 -21.62 14.79 -39.19
C GLU A 250 -21.31 13.25 -39.15
N CYS A 251 -21.13 12.67 -37.99
CA CYS A 251 -20.86 11.23 -37.80
C CYS A 251 -22.15 10.46 -37.49
N ASP A 252 -22.36 9.32 -38.16
CA ASP A 252 -23.39 8.34 -37.77
C ASP A 252 -22.86 7.34 -36.76
N LEU A 253 -23.74 6.89 -35.86
CA LEU A 253 -23.41 5.84 -34.86
C LEU A 253 -22.84 4.56 -35.50
N GLU A 254 -23.33 4.21 -36.69
CA GLU A 254 -22.84 3.04 -37.43
C GLU A 254 -21.40 3.22 -37.95
N SER A 255 -20.89 4.44 -38.01
CA SER A 255 -19.49 4.72 -38.39
C SER A 255 -18.50 4.49 -37.23
N LEU A 256 -19.01 4.36 -36.00
CA LEU A 256 -18.21 4.23 -34.78
C LEU A 256 -17.78 2.78 -34.50
N VAL A 257 -17.70 1.94 -35.56
CA VAL A 257 -17.26 0.54 -35.47
C VAL A 257 -15.77 0.50 -35.12
N ARG A 258 -15.44 -0.28 -34.10
CA ARG A 258 -14.04 -0.62 -33.79
C ARG A 258 -13.41 -1.34 -34.97
N ARG A 259 -12.31 -0.81 -35.48
CA ARG A 259 -11.56 -1.40 -36.61
C ARG A 259 -10.43 -2.27 -36.09
N GLU A 260 -9.90 -3.13 -36.96
CA GLU A 260 -8.68 -3.87 -36.64
C GLU A 260 -7.50 -2.92 -36.43
N PRO A 261 -6.68 -3.11 -35.37
CA PRO A 261 -5.52 -2.27 -35.12
C PRO A 261 -4.51 -2.32 -36.28
N ASN A 262 -4.00 -1.17 -36.68
CA ASN A 262 -2.90 -1.10 -37.64
C ASN A 262 -1.57 -1.46 -36.95
N LYS A 263 -1.26 -2.75 -36.95
CA LYS A 263 -0.07 -3.30 -36.28
C LYS A 263 1.25 -2.68 -36.75
N GLN A 264 1.35 -2.33 -38.04
CA GLN A 264 2.57 -1.71 -38.59
C GLN A 264 2.73 -0.29 -38.03
N ARG A 265 1.68 0.52 -38.05
CA ARG A 265 1.70 1.88 -37.51
C ARG A 265 1.92 1.90 -35.99
N LEU A 266 1.30 0.99 -35.26
CA LEU A 266 1.54 0.82 -33.81
C LEU A 266 3.00 0.43 -33.53
N ARG A 267 3.59 -0.45 -34.35
CA ARG A 267 5.01 -0.80 -34.20
C ARG A 267 5.93 0.42 -34.38
N GLU A 268 5.68 1.23 -35.39
CA GLU A 268 6.43 2.48 -35.61
C GLU A 268 6.30 3.46 -34.43
N LEU A 269 5.05 3.70 -33.95
CA LEU A 269 4.76 4.57 -32.84
C LEU A 269 5.36 4.05 -31.54
N TYR A 270 5.15 2.78 -31.18
CA TYR A 270 5.67 2.18 -29.97
C TYR A 270 7.19 2.06 -29.96
N THR A 271 7.82 1.88 -31.16
CA THR A 271 9.27 1.94 -31.28
C THR A 271 9.79 3.34 -31.04
N ARG A 272 9.17 4.39 -31.63
CA ARG A 272 9.50 5.80 -31.42
C ARG A 272 9.34 6.21 -29.96
N LEU A 273 8.20 5.83 -29.36
CA LEU A 273 7.85 6.16 -27.97
C LEU A 273 8.53 5.25 -26.95
N GLU A 274 9.23 4.20 -27.40
CA GLU A 274 9.91 3.18 -26.59
C GLU A 274 8.96 2.36 -25.67
N PHE A 275 7.74 2.09 -26.11
CA PHE A 275 6.75 1.29 -25.39
C PHE A 275 6.96 -0.21 -25.59
N ARG A 276 8.00 -0.76 -24.98
CA ARG A 276 8.48 -2.12 -25.21
C ARG A 276 7.47 -3.23 -24.90
N GLN A 277 6.71 -3.07 -23.82
CA GLN A 277 5.69 -4.07 -23.46
C GLN A 277 4.58 -4.10 -24.51
N LEU A 278 4.12 -2.92 -24.96
CA LEU A 278 3.11 -2.81 -26.01
C LEU A 278 3.65 -3.31 -27.37
N LEU A 279 4.92 -3.05 -27.65
CA LEU A 279 5.58 -3.55 -28.87
C LEU A 279 5.63 -5.09 -28.88
N ARG A 280 6.04 -5.72 -27.80
CA ARG A 280 6.03 -7.18 -27.64
C ARG A 280 4.62 -7.78 -27.78
N ALA A 281 3.61 -7.11 -27.24
CA ALA A 281 2.22 -7.56 -27.35
C ALA A 281 1.72 -7.57 -28.81
N ILE A 282 2.20 -6.67 -29.67
CA ILE A 282 1.83 -6.62 -31.09
C ILE A 282 2.58 -7.67 -31.91
N GLU A 283 3.83 -7.95 -31.58
CA GLU A 283 4.71 -8.83 -32.34
C GLU A 283 4.36 -10.32 -32.20
N GLY A 284 3.36 -10.66 -31.40
CA GLY A 284 2.90 -12.03 -31.18
C GLY A 284 4.05 -12.94 -30.79
N GLY A 285 4.20 -13.27 -29.53
CA GLY A 285 5.32 -13.96 -28.91
C GLY A 285 5.87 -15.20 -29.62
N ALA A 286 6.57 -14.99 -30.73
CA ALA A 286 7.43 -16.00 -31.33
C ALA A 286 8.56 -15.32 -32.10
N ALA A 287 9.78 -15.68 -31.70
CA ALA A 287 11.06 -15.44 -32.37
C ALA A 287 11.74 -14.09 -32.20
N ALA A 288 12.53 -13.98 -31.11
CA ALA A 288 13.94 -13.60 -31.18
C ALA A 288 14.66 -14.23 -29.99
N ALA A 289 15.10 -15.48 -30.15
CA ALA A 289 16.08 -16.10 -29.28
C ALA A 289 17.42 -15.40 -29.48
N GLY A 290 17.80 -14.60 -28.53
CA GLY A 290 19.12 -14.04 -28.38
C GLY A 290 19.44 -14.00 -26.90
N ALA A 291 20.13 -15.03 -26.41
CA ALA A 291 20.63 -15.34 -25.08
C ALA A 291 19.56 -15.51 -23.99
N PRO A 292 19.56 -16.64 -23.27
CA PRO A 292 18.54 -16.95 -22.28
C PRO A 292 18.83 -16.12 -21.00
N MET A 293 18.15 -15.00 -20.87
CA MET A 293 17.73 -14.61 -19.55
C MET A 293 16.60 -15.57 -19.19
N THR A 294 16.85 -16.52 -18.31
CA THR A 294 15.78 -17.19 -17.60
C THR A 294 14.97 -16.09 -16.90
N PRO A 295 13.73 -15.82 -17.38
CA PRO A 295 12.81 -15.11 -16.50
C PRO A 295 12.69 -15.94 -15.23
N PRO A 296 12.40 -15.33 -14.06
CA PRO A 296 11.90 -16.12 -12.94
C PRO A 296 10.84 -17.03 -13.54
N PRO A 297 10.85 -18.35 -13.25
CA PRO A 297 9.91 -19.24 -13.90
C PRO A 297 8.56 -18.55 -13.81
N ALA A 298 8.10 -18.02 -14.94
CA ALA A 298 6.70 -17.73 -15.07
C ALA A 298 6.12 -19.10 -14.74
N VAL A 299 5.43 -19.19 -13.60
CA VAL A 299 4.38 -20.17 -13.52
C VAL A 299 3.65 -19.89 -14.81
N GLU A 300 3.85 -20.76 -15.83
CA GLU A 300 2.97 -20.78 -16.99
C GLU A 300 1.61 -20.63 -16.33
N SER A 301 0.93 -19.51 -16.59
CA SER A 301 -0.46 -19.36 -16.24
C SER A 301 -1.03 -20.69 -16.71
N ALA A 302 -1.31 -21.57 -15.76
CA ALA A 302 -1.88 -22.86 -16.07
C ALA A 302 -3.02 -22.49 -16.98
N ALA A 303 -2.92 -22.85 -18.25
CA ALA A 303 -3.79 -22.38 -19.34
C ALA A 303 -5.18 -22.46 -18.75
N ALA A 304 -5.86 -21.35 -18.53
CA ALA A 304 -6.98 -21.13 -17.64
C ALA A 304 -7.79 -22.40 -17.52
N ALA A 305 -7.41 -23.25 -16.58
CA ALA A 305 -8.12 -24.50 -16.33
C ALA A 305 -9.51 -24.01 -15.94
N ALA A 306 -10.51 -24.37 -16.70
CA ALA A 306 -11.87 -23.94 -16.48
C ALA A 306 -12.15 -24.09 -14.99
N ARG A 307 -12.52 -22.98 -14.30
CA ARG A 307 -12.82 -23.00 -12.86
C ARG A 307 -13.67 -24.24 -12.57
N PRO A 308 -13.29 -25.10 -11.63
CA PRO A 308 -14.09 -26.28 -11.33
C PRO A 308 -15.52 -25.83 -10.97
N PRO A 309 -16.55 -26.57 -11.37
CA PRO A 309 -17.90 -26.22 -10.98
C PRO A 309 -17.98 -26.14 -9.47
N THR A 310 -18.52 -25.05 -8.95
CA THR A 310 -18.59 -24.80 -7.50
C THR A 310 -19.82 -25.44 -6.89
N ASN A 311 -19.64 -26.13 -5.78
CA ASN A 311 -20.69 -26.69 -4.94
C ASN A 311 -20.51 -26.14 -3.50
N TYR A 312 -21.02 -24.94 -3.25
CA TYR A 312 -20.93 -24.29 -1.97
C TYR A 312 -22.22 -24.46 -1.19
N THR A 313 -22.14 -24.94 0.04
CA THR A 313 -23.29 -25.27 0.89
C THR A 313 -23.34 -24.40 2.13
N THR A 314 -24.54 -23.91 2.46
CA THR A 314 -24.80 -23.27 3.75
C THR A 314 -25.24 -24.33 4.75
N VAL A 315 -24.58 -24.40 5.90
CA VAL A 315 -24.88 -25.37 6.96
C VAL A 315 -25.80 -24.70 8.01
N LEU A 316 -27.09 -25.00 7.92
CA LEU A 316 -28.11 -24.45 8.84
C LEU A 316 -28.73 -25.52 9.75
N THR A 317 -28.48 -26.80 9.49
CA THR A 317 -29.01 -27.90 10.26
C THR A 317 -27.93 -28.74 10.93
N MET A 318 -28.28 -29.39 12.04
CA MET A 318 -27.33 -30.32 12.72
C MET A 318 -27.00 -31.52 11.83
N GLU A 319 -27.88 -31.94 10.94
CA GLU A 319 -27.64 -33.06 10.02
C GLU A 319 -26.58 -32.66 8.98
N ASP A 320 -26.67 -31.44 8.43
CA ASP A 320 -25.67 -30.92 7.51
C ASP A 320 -24.31 -30.75 8.19
N LEU A 321 -24.30 -30.24 9.42
CA LEU A 321 -23.08 -30.12 10.22
C LEU A 321 -22.42 -31.50 10.44
N GLN A 322 -23.23 -32.50 10.82
CA GLN A 322 -22.70 -33.84 11.08
C GLN A 322 -22.09 -34.46 9.81
N ARG A 323 -22.74 -34.32 8.65
CA ARG A 323 -22.20 -34.77 7.37
C ARG A 323 -20.87 -34.11 7.04
N TRP A 324 -20.72 -32.81 7.31
CA TRP A 324 -19.45 -32.12 7.13
C TRP A 324 -18.39 -32.55 8.14
N LEU A 325 -18.75 -32.75 9.41
CA LEU A 325 -17.83 -33.26 10.42
C LEU A 325 -17.21 -34.61 10.04
N GLU A 326 -18.00 -35.53 9.52
CA GLU A 326 -17.53 -36.85 9.05
C GLU A 326 -16.54 -36.71 7.89
N ARG A 327 -16.82 -35.82 6.94
CA ARG A 327 -15.92 -35.52 5.80
C ARG A 327 -14.62 -34.87 6.28
N LEU A 328 -14.71 -33.90 7.18
CA LEU A 328 -13.55 -33.20 7.73
C LEU A 328 -12.64 -34.14 8.54
N GLN A 329 -13.22 -35.09 9.31
CA GLN A 329 -12.45 -36.08 10.08
C GLN A 329 -11.63 -37.02 9.18
N SER A 330 -12.09 -37.28 7.97
CA SER A 330 -11.41 -38.18 7.02
C SER A 330 -10.46 -37.46 6.04
N ALA A 331 -10.40 -36.13 6.11
CA ALA A 331 -9.58 -35.34 5.20
C ALA A 331 -8.09 -35.34 5.60
N GLU A 332 -7.20 -35.37 4.62
CA GLU A 332 -5.75 -35.20 4.84
C GLU A 332 -5.39 -33.75 5.13
N LEU A 333 -6.11 -32.80 4.52
CA LEU A 333 -5.91 -31.35 4.67
C LEU A 333 -7.26 -30.63 4.67
N ILE A 334 -7.48 -29.75 5.62
CA ILE A 334 -8.65 -28.89 5.73
C ILE A 334 -8.26 -27.45 5.44
N ALA A 335 -8.87 -26.83 4.46
CA ALA A 335 -8.84 -25.38 4.32
C ALA A 335 -9.90 -24.76 5.26
N LEU A 336 -9.45 -23.85 6.10
CA LEU A 336 -10.27 -23.15 7.10
C LEU A 336 -10.24 -21.63 6.82
N HIS A 337 -11.43 -21.03 6.80
CA HIS A 337 -11.60 -19.60 6.77
C HIS A 337 -12.53 -19.14 7.90
N VAL A 338 -12.17 -18.06 8.58
CA VAL A 338 -12.90 -17.52 9.74
C VAL A 338 -13.35 -16.10 9.41
N GLU A 339 -14.65 -15.88 9.42
CA GLU A 339 -15.26 -14.56 9.29
C GLU A 339 -15.61 -13.99 10.66
N ALA A 340 -15.25 -12.72 10.90
CA ALA A 340 -15.53 -12.06 12.16
C ALA A 340 -16.05 -10.62 11.98
N VAL A 341 -16.60 -10.05 13.04
CA VAL A 341 -17.25 -8.71 13.01
C VAL A 341 -16.25 -7.56 12.90
N SER A 342 -14.99 -7.76 13.25
CA SER A 342 -13.97 -6.71 13.37
C SER A 342 -12.61 -7.21 12.93
N LEU A 343 -11.80 -6.31 12.35
CA LEU A 343 -10.39 -6.57 12.07
C LEU A 343 -9.50 -6.49 13.33
N ASP A 344 -10.01 -5.89 14.41
CA ASP A 344 -9.35 -5.95 15.72
C ASP A 344 -9.47 -7.37 16.29
N TYR A 345 -8.40 -8.13 16.16
CA TYR A 345 -8.35 -9.53 16.56
C TYR A 345 -8.57 -9.75 18.06
N MET A 346 -8.35 -8.71 18.88
CA MET A 346 -8.62 -8.80 20.33
C MET A 346 -10.11 -8.67 20.67
N GLU A 347 -10.93 -8.12 19.74
CA GLU A 347 -12.37 -7.91 19.93
C GLU A 347 -13.21 -8.67 18.89
N ALA A 348 -12.58 -9.38 17.95
CA ALA A 348 -13.25 -10.07 16.86
C ALA A 348 -14.17 -11.21 17.36
N GLU A 349 -15.49 -11.06 17.10
CA GLU A 349 -16.48 -12.12 17.31
C GLU A 349 -16.71 -12.88 16.01
N ILE A 350 -16.76 -14.21 16.08
CA ILE A 350 -16.90 -15.08 14.89
C ILE A 350 -18.32 -14.96 14.33
N VAL A 351 -18.44 -14.55 13.08
CA VAL A 351 -19.70 -14.48 12.32
C VAL A 351 -19.99 -15.81 11.65
N GLY A 352 -18.97 -16.52 11.22
CA GLY A 352 -19.08 -17.84 10.63
C GLY A 352 -17.76 -18.49 10.33
N LEU A 353 -17.80 -19.77 9.97
CA LEU A 353 -16.64 -20.60 9.62
C LEU A 353 -16.88 -21.23 8.26
N ALA A 354 -15.87 -21.24 7.39
CA ALA A 354 -15.93 -21.96 6.13
C ALA A 354 -14.84 -23.01 6.03
N PHE A 355 -15.16 -24.12 5.35
CA PHE A 355 -14.29 -25.27 5.19
C PHE A 355 -14.29 -25.77 3.76
N SER A 356 -13.12 -26.17 3.26
CA SER A 356 -12.97 -26.93 2.01
C SER A 356 -11.97 -28.07 2.21
N ILE A 357 -12.21 -29.20 1.52
CA ILE A 357 -11.33 -30.37 1.53
C ILE A 357 -11.01 -30.85 0.11
N GLU A 358 -11.71 -30.33 -0.87
CA GLU A 358 -11.50 -30.60 -2.30
C GLU A 358 -11.87 -29.39 -3.15
N PRO A 359 -11.14 -29.08 -4.24
CA PRO A 359 -11.44 -27.95 -5.09
C PRO A 359 -12.87 -27.95 -5.64
N GLY A 360 -13.51 -26.78 -5.60
CA GLY A 360 -14.88 -26.59 -6.04
C GLY A 360 -15.94 -26.98 -5.01
N THR A 361 -15.54 -27.54 -3.86
CA THR A 361 -16.49 -27.96 -2.82
C THR A 361 -16.15 -27.31 -1.47
N ALA A 362 -17.07 -26.53 -0.93
CA ALA A 362 -16.89 -25.87 0.36
C ALA A 362 -18.21 -25.72 1.11
N ALA A 363 -18.13 -25.49 2.42
CA ALA A 363 -19.26 -25.19 3.26
C ALA A 363 -19.02 -23.92 4.07
N TYR A 364 -20.10 -23.19 4.32
CA TYR A 364 -20.14 -22.09 5.27
C TYR A 364 -21.10 -22.40 6.40
N VAL A 365 -20.67 -22.23 7.63
CA VAL A 365 -21.46 -22.41 8.86
C VAL A 365 -21.68 -21.01 9.46
N PRO A 366 -22.82 -20.36 9.20
CA PRO A 366 -23.15 -19.06 9.77
C PRO A 366 -23.48 -19.21 11.26
N LEU A 367 -23.01 -18.25 12.09
CA LEU A 367 -23.17 -18.30 13.56
C LEU A 367 -23.75 -17.01 14.14
N LEU A 368 -23.50 -15.85 13.51
CA LEU A 368 -23.82 -14.56 14.11
C LEU A 368 -24.34 -13.53 13.07
N HIS A 369 -25.12 -14.00 12.09
CA HIS A 369 -25.82 -13.08 11.19
C HIS A 369 -27.07 -12.54 11.86
N ASP A 370 -27.27 -11.22 11.87
CA ASP A 370 -28.28 -10.49 12.63
C ASP A 370 -29.10 -9.50 11.79
N TYR A 371 -29.10 -9.64 10.44
CA TYR A 371 -29.92 -8.81 9.57
C TYR A 371 -31.42 -9.19 9.63
N ALA A 372 -32.30 -8.24 9.29
CA ALA A 372 -33.76 -8.47 9.32
C ALA A 372 -34.16 -9.58 8.33
N GLY A 373 -34.78 -10.64 8.83
CA GLY A 373 -35.19 -11.80 8.04
C GLY A 373 -34.12 -12.88 7.88
N ALA A 374 -32.99 -12.79 8.61
CA ALA A 374 -31.99 -13.86 8.62
C ALA A 374 -32.61 -15.21 8.98
N PRO A 375 -32.28 -16.29 8.24
CA PRO A 375 -32.73 -17.63 8.60
C PRO A 375 -32.18 -18.04 9.97
N GLN A 376 -32.89 -18.97 10.64
CA GLN A 376 -32.43 -19.50 11.92
C GLN A 376 -31.08 -20.22 11.74
N GLN A 377 -30.05 -19.77 12.44
CA GLN A 377 -28.72 -20.34 12.47
C GLN A 377 -28.60 -21.36 13.62
N LEU A 378 -27.61 -22.25 13.48
CA LEU A 378 -27.24 -23.14 14.58
C LEU A 378 -26.66 -22.33 15.75
N PRO A 379 -26.94 -22.74 17.03
CA PRO A 379 -26.33 -22.08 18.17
C PRO A 379 -24.77 -22.16 18.10
N ALA A 380 -24.13 -21.02 18.14
CA ALA A 380 -22.66 -20.94 17.99
C ALA A 380 -21.92 -21.85 18.98
N ALA A 381 -22.35 -21.91 20.24
CA ALA A 381 -21.76 -22.79 21.25
C ALA A 381 -21.83 -24.28 20.85
N THR A 382 -22.95 -24.73 20.29
CA THR A 382 -23.11 -26.12 19.82
C THR A 382 -22.20 -26.44 18.63
N VAL A 383 -22.12 -25.52 17.65
CA VAL A 383 -21.25 -25.70 16.47
C VAL A 383 -19.78 -25.73 16.89
N LEU A 384 -19.36 -24.75 17.68
CA LEU A 384 -17.98 -24.65 18.14
C LEU A 384 -17.56 -25.84 18.98
N GLN A 385 -18.44 -26.34 19.88
CA GLN A 385 -18.20 -27.57 20.65
C GLN A 385 -18.06 -28.79 19.75
N ALA A 386 -18.86 -28.91 18.70
CA ALA A 386 -18.77 -30.03 17.75
C ALA A 386 -17.48 -29.96 16.89
N LEU A 387 -17.03 -28.78 16.53
CA LEU A 387 -15.80 -28.54 15.73
C LEU A 387 -14.53 -28.59 16.58
N GLN A 388 -14.58 -28.32 17.88
CA GLN A 388 -13.42 -28.23 18.76
C GLN A 388 -12.47 -29.44 18.66
N PRO A 389 -12.92 -30.72 18.68
CA PRO A 389 -12.02 -31.86 18.54
C PRO A 389 -11.23 -31.88 17.22
N LEU A 390 -11.82 -31.35 16.14
CA LEU A 390 -11.16 -31.23 14.84
C LEU A 390 -10.16 -30.07 14.81
N LEU A 391 -10.57 -28.91 15.36
CA LEU A 391 -9.76 -27.71 15.35
C LEU A 391 -8.52 -27.86 16.26
N GLU A 392 -8.63 -28.57 17.37
CA GLU A 392 -7.54 -28.82 18.32
C GLU A 392 -6.70 -30.06 17.97
N ASN A 393 -7.08 -30.84 16.94
CA ASN A 393 -6.30 -32.01 16.53
C ASN A 393 -5.03 -31.59 15.79
N GLU A 394 -3.87 -31.80 16.39
CA GLU A 394 -2.56 -31.52 15.83
C GLU A 394 -2.21 -32.41 14.63
N GLN A 395 -2.71 -33.64 14.57
CA GLN A 395 -2.43 -34.58 13.48
C GLN A 395 -3.21 -34.25 12.20
N LEU A 396 -4.32 -33.53 12.32
CA LEU A 396 -5.14 -33.11 11.20
C LEU A 396 -4.59 -31.80 10.62
N ALA A 397 -3.99 -31.90 9.45
CA ALA A 397 -3.38 -30.73 8.79
C ALA A 397 -4.44 -29.67 8.41
N LYS A 398 -4.14 -28.43 8.70
CA LYS A 398 -4.98 -27.28 8.35
C LYS A 398 -4.19 -26.28 7.53
N ILE A 399 -4.90 -25.62 6.62
CA ILE A 399 -4.41 -24.50 5.83
C ILE A 399 -5.41 -23.34 5.91
N GLY A 400 -4.91 -22.12 5.85
CA GLY A 400 -5.71 -20.93 5.67
C GLY A 400 -4.97 -19.88 4.86
N HIS A 401 -5.52 -18.67 4.84
CA HIS A 401 -4.85 -17.48 4.35
C HIS A 401 -4.81 -16.45 5.48
N HIS A 402 -3.61 -16.13 6.00
CA HIS A 402 -3.44 -15.34 7.22
C HIS A 402 -4.22 -15.94 8.42
N LEU A 403 -4.07 -17.25 8.62
CA LEU A 403 -4.87 -18.02 9.58
C LEU A 403 -4.61 -17.62 11.04
N LYS A 404 -3.51 -16.94 11.33
CA LYS A 404 -3.22 -16.36 12.66
C LYS A 404 -4.37 -15.48 13.17
N TYR A 405 -5.03 -14.70 12.30
CA TYR A 405 -6.21 -13.94 12.67
C TYR A 405 -7.38 -14.84 13.15
N GLY A 406 -7.65 -15.92 12.41
CA GLY A 406 -8.65 -16.92 12.79
C GLY A 406 -8.34 -17.62 14.11
N GLU A 407 -7.06 -17.86 14.40
CA GLU A 407 -6.58 -18.43 15.67
C GLU A 407 -6.93 -17.54 16.86
N HIS A 408 -6.72 -16.20 16.72
CA HIS A 408 -7.13 -15.25 17.75
C HIS A 408 -8.64 -15.29 18.03
N ALA A 409 -9.47 -15.30 16.98
CA ALA A 409 -10.92 -15.36 17.10
C ALA A 409 -11.40 -16.65 17.76
N LEU A 410 -10.81 -17.81 17.42
CA LEU A 410 -11.11 -19.12 18.01
C LEU A 410 -10.69 -19.18 19.48
N LYS A 411 -9.53 -18.64 19.83
CA LYS A 411 -9.04 -18.59 21.23
C LYS A 411 -9.97 -17.84 22.15
N ARG A 412 -10.61 -16.76 21.70
CA ARG A 412 -11.64 -16.03 22.45
C ARG A 412 -12.84 -16.91 22.80
N LYS A 413 -13.08 -17.96 22.00
CA LYS A 413 -14.13 -18.98 22.26
C LYS A 413 -13.61 -20.20 23.04
N GLY A 414 -12.37 -20.16 23.51
CA GLY A 414 -11.74 -21.24 24.26
C GLY A 414 -11.21 -22.39 23.42
N ILE A 415 -11.09 -22.21 22.09
CA ILE A 415 -10.58 -23.23 21.17
C ILE A 415 -9.13 -22.91 20.82
N GLU A 416 -8.22 -23.89 20.97
CA GLU A 416 -6.83 -23.82 20.56
C GLU A 416 -6.67 -24.42 19.17
N LEU A 417 -6.47 -23.57 18.15
CA LEU A 417 -6.26 -24.05 16.80
C LEU A 417 -4.90 -24.74 16.71
N ARG A 418 -4.89 -26.02 16.36
CA ARG A 418 -3.67 -26.84 16.20
C ARG A 418 -3.62 -27.45 14.81
N GLY A 419 -2.42 -27.94 14.43
CA GLY A 419 -2.22 -28.56 13.12
C GLY A 419 -2.22 -27.56 11.95
N MET A 420 -1.98 -26.27 12.21
CA MET A 420 -1.76 -25.27 11.15
C MET A 420 -0.42 -25.56 10.45
N ARG A 421 -0.44 -26.32 9.38
CA ARG A 421 0.77 -26.68 8.63
C ARG A 421 1.07 -25.75 7.48
N PHE A 422 0.03 -25.12 6.93
CA PHE A 422 0.15 -24.30 5.73
C PHE A 422 -0.61 -22.99 5.86
N ASP A 423 -0.09 -21.95 5.19
CA ASP A 423 -0.72 -20.66 5.03
C ASP A 423 -0.42 -20.14 3.61
N SER A 424 -1.45 -20.00 2.77
CA SER A 424 -1.28 -19.62 1.36
C SER A 424 -0.74 -18.19 1.17
N MET A 425 -0.89 -17.31 2.15
CA MET A 425 -0.23 -16.00 2.16
C MET A 425 1.29 -16.16 2.29
N LEU A 426 1.73 -16.99 3.24
CA LEU A 426 3.16 -17.28 3.45
C LEU A 426 3.77 -18.07 2.29
N GLU A 427 3.02 -19.02 1.71
CA GLU A 427 3.45 -19.73 0.50
C GLU A 427 3.69 -18.74 -0.66
N SER A 428 2.74 -17.85 -0.92
CA SER A 428 2.91 -16.81 -1.94
C SER A 428 4.11 -15.91 -1.67
N TYR A 429 4.31 -15.54 -0.40
CA TYR A 429 5.41 -14.69 0.03
C TYR A 429 6.78 -15.36 -0.12
N VAL A 430 6.91 -16.61 0.32
CA VAL A 430 8.16 -17.40 0.19
C VAL A 430 8.49 -17.65 -1.28
N TRP A 431 7.48 -17.97 -2.09
CA TRP A 431 7.69 -18.19 -3.53
C TRP A 431 8.19 -16.93 -4.23
N ASN A 432 7.57 -15.77 -3.99
CA ASN A 432 8.03 -14.49 -4.54
C ASN A 432 7.52 -13.30 -3.74
N SER A 433 8.32 -12.79 -2.83
CA SER A 433 7.98 -11.68 -1.92
C SER A 433 7.63 -10.35 -2.62
N THR A 434 7.89 -10.22 -3.93
CA THR A 434 7.64 -9.00 -4.72
C THR A 434 6.57 -9.18 -5.80
N ALA A 435 5.95 -10.35 -5.90
CA ALA A 435 5.01 -10.66 -6.99
C ALA A 435 3.67 -9.94 -6.85
N THR A 436 3.21 -9.76 -5.62
CA THR A 436 1.90 -9.16 -5.29
C THR A 436 1.91 -8.66 -3.84
N ARG A 437 0.80 -8.10 -3.37
CA ARG A 437 0.61 -7.70 -1.96
C ARG A 437 0.35 -8.89 -1.02
N HIS A 438 0.24 -10.09 -1.52
CA HIS A 438 -0.07 -11.32 -0.79
C HIS A 438 -1.43 -11.34 -0.07
N GLU A 439 -2.32 -10.40 -0.36
CA GLU A 439 -3.74 -10.46 -0.02
C GLU A 439 -4.42 -11.51 -0.90
N ILE A 440 -5.46 -12.19 -0.39
CA ILE A 440 -6.08 -13.34 -1.05
C ILE A 440 -6.51 -13.03 -2.49
N ASP A 441 -7.14 -11.88 -2.71
CA ASP A 441 -7.61 -11.43 -4.03
C ASP A 441 -6.46 -11.30 -5.04
N ALA A 442 -5.36 -10.71 -4.59
CA ALA A 442 -4.19 -10.50 -5.43
C ALA A 442 -3.47 -11.82 -5.75
N VAL A 443 -3.44 -12.74 -4.78
CA VAL A 443 -2.83 -14.07 -4.93
C VAL A 443 -3.67 -14.95 -5.86
N VAL A 444 -5.00 -14.98 -5.70
CA VAL A 444 -5.94 -15.70 -6.58
C VAL A 444 -5.81 -15.19 -8.02
N ARG A 445 -5.86 -13.87 -8.22
CA ARG A 445 -5.72 -13.26 -9.55
C ARG A 445 -4.39 -13.61 -10.20
N ARG A 446 -3.32 -13.66 -9.40
CA ARG A 446 -1.96 -13.96 -9.90
C ARG A 446 -1.76 -15.41 -10.26
N TYR A 447 -2.20 -16.35 -9.42
CA TYR A 447 -1.84 -17.76 -9.52
C TYR A 447 -2.96 -18.65 -10.04
N LEU A 448 -4.23 -18.26 -9.85
CA LEU A 448 -5.39 -19.00 -10.36
C LEU A 448 -6.02 -18.34 -11.60
N GLY A 449 -5.70 -17.06 -11.88
CA GLY A 449 -6.07 -16.39 -13.14
C GLY A 449 -7.51 -15.89 -13.22
N PHE A 450 -8.25 -15.80 -12.12
CA PHE A 450 -9.58 -15.21 -12.06
C PHE A 450 -9.71 -14.18 -10.93
N ASP A 451 -10.79 -13.41 -10.97
CA ASP A 451 -11.09 -12.39 -9.96
C ASP A 451 -12.07 -12.99 -8.94
N PRO A 452 -11.68 -13.13 -7.64
CA PRO A 452 -12.59 -13.67 -6.63
C PRO A 452 -13.61 -12.62 -6.18
N LEU A 453 -14.59 -13.03 -5.39
CA LEU A 453 -15.50 -12.10 -4.72
C LEU A 453 -14.73 -11.21 -3.74
N HIS A 454 -14.98 -9.88 -3.79
CA HIS A 454 -14.31 -8.94 -2.88
C HIS A 454 -15.17 -8.66 -1.65
N TYR A 455 -14.54 -8.53 -0.49
CA TYR A 455 -15.22 -8.20 0.77
C TYR A 455 -16.08 -6.93 0.67
N GLU A 456 -15.55 -5.90 -0.01
CA GLU A 456 -16.23 -4.62 -0.15
C GLU A 456 -17.43 -4.65 -1.10
N ASP A 457 -17.52 -5.64 -1.98
CA ASP A 457 -18.68 -5.83 -2.86
C ASP A 457 -19.90 -6.35 -2.06
N LEU A 458 -19.64 -7.04 -0.94
CA LEU A 458 -20.67 -7.54 -0.03
C LEU A 458 -21.03 -6.51 1.05
N THR A 459 -20.02 -5.86 1.63
CA THR A 459 -20.19 -4.99 2.79
C THR A 459 -20.31 -3.52 2.43
N GLY A 460 -19.93 -3.12 1.21
CA GLY A 460 -19.82 -1.72 0.81
C GLY A 460 -18.50 -1.09 1.27
N ARG A 461 -18.31 0.22 1.02
CA ARG A 461 -17.07 0.96 1.29
C ARG A 461 -17.27 2.20 2.14
N GLY A 462 -16.28 2.53 2.96
CA GLY A 462 -16.20 3.78 3.73
C GLY A 462 -17.30 3.88 4.78
N ALA A 463 -17.87 5.08 4.99
CA ALA A 463 -18.84 5.34 6.05
C ALA A 463 -20.18 4.59 5.90
N LYS A 464 -20.42 3.95 4.77
CA LYS A 464 -21.63 3.13 4.51
C LYS A 464 -21.35 1.64 4.58
N GLN A 465 -20.15 1.23 4.94
CA GLN A 465 -19.79 -0.17 5.08
C GLN A 465 -20.59 -0.80 6.23
N ILE A 466 -21.25 -1.92 5.93
CA ILE A 466 -21.96 -2.70 6.93
C ILE A 466 -21.05 -3.79 7.51
N PRO A 467 -21.23 -4.19 8.76
CA PRO A 467 -20.50 -5.32 9.31
C PRO A 467 -20.91 -6.62 8.59
N PHE A 468 -20.01 -7.59 8.54
CA PHE A 468 -20.27 -8.85 7.84
C PHE A 468 -21.50 -9.61 8.39
N SER A 469 -21.82 -9.44 9.67
CA SER A 469 -23.03 -9.99 10.27
C SER A 469 -24.35 -9.51 9.64
N GLN A 470 -24.30 -8.35 8.94
CA GLN A 470 -25.44 -7.78 8.23
C GLN A 470 -25.52 -8.22 6.75
N VAL A 471 -24.55 -8.98 6.25
CA VAL A 471 -24.57 -9.53 4.89
C VAL A 471 -25.54 -10.71 4.84
N ALA A 472 -26.35 -10.80 3.79
CA ALA A 472 -27.26 -11.93 3.59
C ALA A 472 -26.49 -13.27 3.53
N ILE A 473 -26.99 -14.31 4.23
CA ILE A 473 -26.27 -15.58 4.40
C ILE A 473 -25.94 -16.23 3.06
N ASP A 474 -26.79 -16.17 2.04
CA ASP A 474 -26.50 -16.75 0.72
C ASP A 474 -25.29 -16.07 0.07
N THR A 475 -25.21 -14.74 0.19
CA THR A 475 -24.07 -13.96 -0.30
C THR A 475 -22.81 -14.22 0.55
N ALA A 476 -22.96 -14.26 1.87
CA ALA A 476 -21.88 -14.59 2.80
C ALA A 476 -21.34 -16.02 2.56
N THR A 477 -22.24 -16.97 2.28
CA THR A 477 -21.86 -18.34 1.91
C THR A 477 -21.00 -18.35 0.65
N SER A 478 -21.45 -17.65 -0.39
CA SER A 478 -20.70 -17.59 -1.66
C SER A 478 -19.28 -17.06 -1.47
N TYR A 479 -19.13 -16.01 -0.66
CA TYR A 479 -17.84 -15.38 -0.37
C TYR A 479 -16.95 -16.24 0.54
N ALA A 480 -17.44 -16.63 1.70
CA ALA A 480 -16.65 -17.35 2.71
C ALA A 480 -16.25 -18.76 2.23
N ALA A 481 -17.19 -19.47 1.55
CA ALA A 481 -16.90 -20.76 0.95
C ALA A 481 -15.91 -20.66 -0.22
N GLU A 482 -16.01 -19.60 -1.06
CA GLU A 482 -15.01 -19.30 -2.09
C GLU A 482 -13.63 -19.12 -1.47
N ASN A 483 -13.51 -18.35 -0.39
CA ASN A 483 -12.24 -18.13 0.30
C ASN A 483 -11.61 -19.44 0.79
N ALA A 484 -12.38 -20.34 1.39
CA ALA A 484 -11.85 -21.64 1.80
C ALA A 484 -11.43 -22.51 0.60
N ASP A 485 -12.21 -22.52 -0.48
CA ASP A 485 -11.93 -23.29 -1.70
C ASP A 485 -10.67 -22.76 -2.41
N VAL A 486 -10.56 -21.44 -2.64
CA VAL A 486 -9.41 -20.88 -3.33
C VAL A 486 -8.11 -21.03 -2.53
N VAL A 487 -8.15 -21.02 -1.21
CA VAL A 487 -6.99 -21.32 -0.35
C VAL A 487 -6.45 -22.71 -0.64
N LEU A 488 -7.31 -23.71 -0.76
CA LEU A 488 -6.91 -25.07 -1.09
C LEU A 488 -6.34 -25.18 -2.52
N GLN A 489 -6.94 -24.46 -3.47
CA GLN A 489 -6.43 -24.41 -4.86
C GLN A 489 -5.07 -23.72 -4.94
N LEU A 490 -4.89 -22.61 -4.23
CA LEU A 490 -3.62 -21.88 -4.15
C LEU A 490 -2.51 -22.75 -3.57
N HIS A 491 -2.79 -23.47 -2.48
CA HIS A 491 -1.83 -24.40 -1.89
C HIS A 491 -1.30 -25.42 -2.90
N ARG A 492 -2.19 -26.05 -3.68
CA ARG A 492 -1.76 -27.03 -4.68
C ARG A 492 -0.77 -26.45 -5.68
N VAL A 493 -1.00 -25.22 -6.13
CA VAL A 493 -0.11 -24.54 -7.09
C VAL A 493 1.18 -24.04 -6.42
N LEU A 494 1.06 -23.40 -5.27
CA LEU A 494 2.21 -22.75 -4.61
C LEU A 494 3.13 -23.76 -3.95
N TRP A 495 2.56 -24.77 -3.29
CA TRP A 495 3.35 -25.78 -2.59
C TRP A 495 4.13 -26.68 -3.54
N GLU A 496 3.59 -27.03 -4.70
CA GLU A 496 4.33 -27.76 -5.73
C GLU A 496 5.61 -27.01 -6.13
N ASN A 497 5.50 -25.70 -6.31
CA ASN A 497 6.64 -24.85 -6.66
C ASN A 497 7.66 -24.71 -5.52
N ILE A 498 7.19 -24.51 -4.29
CA ILE A 498 8.05 -24.33 -3.10
C ILE A 498 8.77 -25.64 -2.76
N SER A 499 8.03 -26.77 -2.74
CA SER A 499 8.58 -28.05 -2.37
C SER A 499 9.62 -28.58 -3.37
N GLY A 500 9.51 -28.14 -4.64
CA GLY A 500 10.49 -28.43 -5.68
C GLY A 500 11.83 -27.70 -5.51
N VAL A 501 11.94 -26.69 -4.62
CA VAL A 501 13.16 -25.93 -4.33
C VAL A 501 13.57 -26.11 -2.87
N PRO A 502 14.55 -26.97 -2.55
CA PRO A 502 14.88 -27.35 -1.17
C PRO A 502 15.07 -26.16 -0.22
N ALA A 503 15.76 -25.09 -0.67
CA ALA A 503 16.00 -23.91 0.15
C ALA A 503 14.71 -23.13 0.49
N MET A 504 13.76 -23.04 -0.46
CA MET A 504 12.46 -22.41 -0.19
C MET A 504 11.58 -23.25 0.72
N ARG A 505 11.63 -24.56 0.54
CA ARG A 505 10.93 -25.50 1.41
C ARG A 505 11.44 -25.38 2.86
N MET A 506 12.76 -25.39 3.07
CA MET A 506 13.36 -25.19 4.39
C MET A 506 12.98 -23.83 4.98
N LEU A 507 13.04 -22.76 4.17
CA LEU A 507 12.63 -21.41 4.59
C LEU A 507 11.18 -21.40 5.11
N TYR A 508 10.28 -22.08 4.40
CA TYR A 508 8.88 -22.18 4.79
C TYR A 508 8.71 -23.03 6.05
N GLU A 509 9.23 -24.27 6.05
CA GLU A 509 9.02 -25.26 7.10
C GLU A 509 9.78 -24.96 8.40
N GLU A 510 10.95 -24.27 8.32
CA GLU A 510 11.79 -24.02 9.49
C GLU A 510 11.73 -22.57 10.00
N ILE A 511 11.29 -21.61 9.18
CA ILE A 511 11.28 -20.19 9.58
C ILE A 511 9.88 -19.60 9.52
N GLU A 512 9.24 -19.55 8.33
CA GLU A 512 8.02 -18.76 8.19
C GLU A 512 6.82 -19.37 8.89
N GLN A 513 6.57 -20.66 8.68
CA GLN A 513 5.43 -21.33 9.32
C GLN A 513 5.62 -21.52 10.84
N PRO A 514 6.79 -21.95 11.35
CA PRO A 514 7.01 -22.05 12.79
C PRO A 514 6.95 -20.71 13.54
N LEU A 515 7.16 -19.60 12.84
CA LEU A 515 7.06 -18.26 13.43
C LEU A 515 5.61 -17.83 13.72
N VAL A 516 4.62 -18.35 13.01
CA VAL A 516 3.20 -17.99 13.19
C VAL A 516 2.74 -18.12 14.65
N PRO A 517 2.91 -19.26 15.32
CA PRO A 517 2.49 -19.39 16.72
C PRO A 517 3.33 -18.53 17.69
N VAL A 518 4.56 -18.16 17.34
CA VAL A 518 5.37 -17.24 18.14
C VAL A 518 4.76 -15.85 18.10
N LEU A 519 4.47 -15.34 16.90
CA LEU A 519 3.84 -14.03 16.72
C LEU A 519 2.44 -13.99 17.37
N TYR A 520 1.66 -15.05 17.23
CA TYR A 520 0.39 -15.18 17.92
C TYR A 520 0.51 -15.01 19.43
N ARG A 521 1.48 -15.68 20.09
CA ARG A 521 1.72 -15.55 21.53
C ARG A 521 2.17 -14.15 21.93
N MET A 522 3.04 -13.52 21.16
CA MET A 522 3.46 -12.13 21.36
C MET A 522 2.27 -11.16 21.27
N GLU A 523 1.45 -11.32 20.26
CA GLU A 523 0.24 -10.50 20.06
C GLU A 523 -0.76 -10.70 21.21
N GLN A 524 -0.96 -11.93 21.68
CA GLN A 524 -1.81 -12.22 22.85
C GLN A 524 -1.22 -11.64 24.16
N ALA A 525 0.11 -11.71 24.33
CA ALA A 525 0.76 -11.13 25.49
C ALA A 525 0.59 -9.63 25.58
N GLY A 526 0.77 -8.93 24.44
CA GLY A 526 0.74 -7.47 24.39
C GLY A 526 1.78 -6.83 25.32
N VAL A 527 1.90 -5.52 25.30
CA VAL A 527 2.84 -4.77 26.15
C VAL A 527 2.12 -3.85 27.11
N LEU A 528 2.57 -3.81 28.37
CA LEU A 528 2.04 -2.91 29.38
C LEU A 528 2.64 -1.53 29.17
N ILE A 529 1.80 -0.50 29.13
CA ILE A 529 2.24 0.89 29.02
C ILE A 529 1.69 1.74 30.16
N ASP A 530 2.51 2.68 30.63
CA ASP A 530 2.09 3.73 31.55
C ASP A 530 1.41 4.87 30.77
N GLY A 531 0.08 4.78 30.66
CA GLY A 531 -0.73 5.76 29.96
C GLY A 531 -0.73 7.15 30.62
N GLU A 532 -0.48 7.24 31.94
CA GLU A 532 -0.39 8.52 32.64
C GLU A 532 0.91 9.23 32.31
N LEU A 533 2.02 8.52 32.32
CA LEU A 533 3.31 9.06 31.89
C LEU A 533 3.26 9.58 30.44
N LEU A 534 2.62 8.84 29.53
CA LEU A 534 2.45 9.29 28.14
C LEU A 534 1.58 10.56 28.05
N ARG A 535 0.52 10.68 28.86
CA ARG A 535 -0.30 11.89 28.90
C ARG A 535 0.47 13.10 29.42
N GLN A 536 1.31 12.93 30.43
CA GLN A 536 2.20 13.99 30.94
C GLN A 536 3.20 14.42 29.87
N GLN A 537 3.84 13.47 29.19
CA GLN A 537 4.74 13.76 28.06
C GLN A 537 4.02 14.49 26.92
N SER A 538 2.77 14.12 26.61
CA SER A 538 1.97 14.83 25.60
C SER A 538 1.75 16.31 25.95
N LEU A 539 1.50 16.63 27.20
CA LEU A 539 1.36 18.02 27.66
C LEU A 539 2.68 18.80 27.55
N GLU A 540 3.80 18.16 27.87
CA GLU A 540 5.12 18.79 27.74
C GLU A 540 5.48 19.05 26.27
N LEU A 541 5.26 18.05 25.38
CA LEU A 541 5.46 18.21 23.94
C LEU A 541 4.59 19.36 23.39
N ALA A 542 3.32 19.43 23.81
CA ALA A 542 2.43 20.52 23.42
C ALA A 542 2.92 21.90 23.89
N ARG A 543 3.61 21.98 25.03
CA ARG A 543 4.24 23.23 25.53
C ARG A 543 5.42 23.60 24.64
N HIS A 544 6.34 22.66 24.37
CA HIS A 544 7.49 22.90 23.50
C HIS A 544 7.07 23.30 22.09
N MET A 545 6.04 22.65 21.54
CA MET A 545 5.50 23.03 20.23
C MET A 545 5.00 24.47 20.21
N ARG A 546 4.27 24.93 21.26
CA ARG A 546 3.82 26.33 21.36
C ARG A 546 4.97 27.32 21.50
N GLU A 547 6.01 26.98 22.24
CA GLU A 547 7.22 27.81 22.38
C GLU A 547 7.95 27.97 21.05
N ILE A 548 8.09 26.86 20.28
CA ILE A 548 8.68 26.87 18.92
C ILE A 548 7.80 27.64 17.95
N GLU A 549 6.49 27.45 17.99
CA GLU A 549 5.54 28.15 17.13
C GLU A 549 5.63 29.67 17.34
N ALA A 550 5.66 30.13 18.59
CA ALA A 550 5.81 31.57 18.94
C ALA A 550 7.13 32.14 18.37
N ARG A 551 8.25 31.43 18.55
CA ARG A 551 9.55 31.82 17.99
C ARG A 551 9.58 31.83 16.48
N ALA A 552 8.95 30.83 15.86
CA ALA A 552 8.85 30.72 14.39
C ALA A 552 8.00 31.88 13.82
N HIS A 553 6.91 32.27 14.49
CA HIS A 553 6.10 33.44 14.12
C HIS A 553 6.86 34.75 14.24
N GLU A 554 7.68 34.91 15.28
CA GLU A 554 8.57 36.07 15.45
C GLU A 554 9.61 36.12 14.33
N ALA A 555 10.31 35.00 14.06
CA ALA A 555 11.32 34.87 13.00
C ALA A 555 10.74 35.11 11.61
N ALA A 556 9.50 34.70 11.36
CA ALA A 556 8.78 34.92 10.11
C ALA A 556 8.12 36.29 10.01
N GLY A 557 8.07 37.07 11.13
CA GLY A 557 7.42 38.38 11.19
C GLY A 557 5.89 38.32 11.01
N GLY A 558 5.24 37.30 11.57
CA GLY A 558 3.81 37.15 11.63
C GLY A 558 3.34 35.66 11.71
N PRO A 559 2.06 35.45 12.07
CA PRO A 559 1.52 34.11 12.29
C PRO A 559 1.36 33.32 10.98
N PHE A 560 1.66 32.03 11.03
CA PHE A 560 1.43 31.04 9.95
C PHE A 560 1.35 29.64 10.57
N SER A 561 0.81 28.66 9.83
CA SER A 561 0.74 27.27 10.29
C SER A 561 2.01 26.51 9.91
N LEU A 562 2.71 25.95 10.92
CA LEU A 562 3.90 25.11 10.74
C LEU A 562 3.55 23.74 10.14
N ASP A 563 2.26 23.33 10.18
CA ASP A 563 1.76 22.09 9.59
C ASP A 563 1.34 22.27 8.12
N SER A 564 1.20 23.51 7.63
CA SER A 564 0.74 23.77 6.26
C SER A 564 1.92 23.90 5.29
N PRO A 565 2.16 22.91 4.39
CA PRO A 565 3.23 23.00 3.40
C PRO A 565 3.14 24.27 2.54
N LYS A 566 1.93 24.71 2.20
CA LYS A 566 1.71 25.92 1.40
C LYS A 566 2.16 27.18 2.14
N GLN A 567 1.74 27.36 3.39
CA GLN A 567 2.14 28.54 4.18
C GLN A 567 3.66 28.52 4.47
N LEU A 568 4.25 27.34 4.67
CA LEU A 568 5.69 27.19 4.79
C LEU A 568 6.42 27.64 3.52
N GLN A 569 5.92 27.28 2.34
CA GLN A 569 6.48 27.72 1.06
C GLN A 569 6.42 29.25 0.95
N ASP A 570 5.27 29.84 1.24
CA ASP A 570 5.08 31.29 1.18
C ASP A 570 6.03 32.03 2.13
N VAL A 571 6.23 31.51 3.35
CA VAL A 571 7.14 32.11 4.33
C VAL A 571 8.60 31.90 3.95
N LEU A 572 9.03 30.65 3.72
CA LEU A 572 10.44 30.34 3.50
C LEU A 572 10.97 30.92 2.19
N TYR A 573 10.24 30.73 1.11
CA TYR A 573 10.71 31.08 -0.24
C TYR A 573 10.16 32.42 -0.73
N GLY A 574 8.91 32.76 -0.37
CA GLY A 574 8.27 34.02 -0.78
C GLY A 574 8.71 35.19 0.10
N LYS A 575 8.59 35.07 1.43
CA LYS A 575 8.83 36.19 2.36
C LYS A 575 10.30 36.31 2.75
N LEU A 576 10.93 35.20 3.13
CA LEU A 576 12.33 35.20 3.60
C LEU A 576 13.34 34.98 2.46
N GLY A 577 12.89 34.64 1.25
CA GLY A 577 13.74 34.52 0.06
C GLY A 577 14.82 33.44 0.18
N LEU A 578 14.57 32.34 0.94
CA LEU A 578 15.53 31.26 1.07
C LEU A 578 15.75 30.54 -0.29
N PRO A 579 16.92 29.94 -0.52
CA PRO A 579 17.19 29.24 -1.76
C PRO A 579 16.30 28.00 -1.91
N VAL A 580 15.75 27.78 -3.11
CA VAL A 580 14.95 26.58 -3.44
C VAL A 580 15.90 25.44 -3.78
N LEU A 581 16.19 24.58 -2.80
CA LEU A 581 17.10 23.44 -2.95
C LEU A 581 16.41 22.21 -3.58
N GLY A 582 15.09 22.11 -3.50
CA GLY A 582 14.30 21.03 -4.07
C GLY A 582 12.90 21.47 -4.48
N LYS A 583 12.31 20.74 -5.42
CA LYS A 583 10.93 20.96 -5.87
C LYS A 583 10.09 19.70 -5.69
N THR A 584 8.80 19.86 -5.45
CA THR A 584 7.82 18.77 -5.45
C THR A 584 7.57 18.26 -6.87
N ALA A 585 6.91 17.11 -7.01
CA ALA A 585 6.49 16.58 -8.32
C ALA A 585 5.62 17.56 -9.12
N THR A 586 4.94 18.48 -8.44
CA THR A 586 4.13 19.56 -9.06
C THR A 586 4.93 20.83 -9.35
N GLY A 587 6.26 20.80 -9.17
CA GLY A 587 7.15 21.93 -9.47
C GLY A 587 7.21 23.03 -8.39
N GLN A 588 6.47 22.91 -7.30
CA GLN A 588 6.49 23.85 -6.18
C GLN A 588 7.76 23.69 -5.34
N PRO A 589 8.28 24.76 -4.68
CA PRO A 589 9.37 24.63 -3.73
C PRO A 589 9.07 23.57 -2.66
N SER A 590 10.00 22.66 -2.42
CA SER A 590 9.79 21.56 -1.48
C SER A 590 10.03 22.01 -0.04
N THR A 591 9.17 21.57 0.87
CA THR A 591 9.36 21.65 2.32
C THR A 591 9.54 20.27 2.95
N ALA A 592 10.01 19.30 2.16
CA ALA A 592 10.32 17.96 2.64
C ALA A 592 11.47 18.00 3.66
N GLU A 593 11.51 17.01 4.53
CA GLU A 593 12.45 16.90 5.64
C GLU A 593 13.92 17.11 5.17
N ALA A 594 14.35 16.38 4.15
CA ALA A 594 15.71 16.50 3.62
C ALA A 594 16.07 17.92 3.11
N VAL A 595 15.11 18.65 2.53
CA VAL A 595 15.32 20.04 2.08
C VAL A 595 15.41 20.98 3.27
N LEU A 596 14.56 20.77 4.28
CA LEU A 596 14.61 21.57 5.50
C LEU A 596 15.87 21.29 6.33
N GLU A 597 16.38 20.05 6.36
CA GLU A 597 17.66 19.69 7.00
C GLU A 597 18.82 20.47 6.38
N GLU A 598 18.92 20.51 5.06
CA GLU A 598 19.96 21.26 4.36
C GLU A 598 19.84 22.78 4.60
N LEU A 599 18.60 23.31 4.63
CA LEU A 599 18.36 24.71 4.97
C LEU A 599 18.68 25.03 6.43
N ALA A 600 18.43 24.10 7.36
CA ALA A 600 18.65 24.24 8.78
C ALA A 600 20.12 24.38 9.17
N GLU A 601 21.06 23.99 8.29
CA GLU A 601 22.49 24.24 8.49
C GLU A 601 22.81 25.74 8.53
N LYS A 602 22.06 26.57 7.80
CA LYS A 602 22.32 27.99 7.60
C LYS A 602 21.25 28.92 8.14
N TYR A 603 20.03 28.41 8.34
CA TYR A 603 18.86 29.22 8.71
C TYR A 603 18.15 28.64 9.92
N GLU A 604 17.74 29.52 10.84
CA GLU A 604 17.12 29.12 12.11
C GLU A 604 15.68 28.63 11.93
N LEU A 605 14.88 29.28 11.08
CA LEU A 605 13.47 28.91 10.89
C LEU A 605 13.27 27.48 10.35
N PRO A 606 14.00 26.97 9.34
CA PRO A 606 13.94 25.57 8.96
C PRO A 606 14.25 24.59 10.09
N ARG A 607 15.19 24.92 10.99
CA ARG A 607 15.49 24.11 12.18
C ARG A 607 14.30 24.06 13.13
N MET A 608 13.68 25.21 13.43
CA MET A 608 12.47 25.29 14.25
C MET A 608 11.32 24.46 13.65
N ILE A 609 11.15 24.48 12.32
CA ILE A 609 10.12 23.68 11.64
C ILE A 609 10.39 22.18 11.78
N LEU A 610 11.64 21.74 11.68
CA LEU A 610 12.03 20.34 11.90
C LEU A 610 11.76 19.91 13.34
N ASP A 611 12.17 20.70 14.31
CA ASP A 611 11.94 20.45 15.74
C ASP A 611 10.43 20.36 16.04
N TYR A 612 9.64 21.31 15.54
CA TYR A 612 8.18 21.29 15.68
C TYR A 612 7.56 20.02 15.07
N ARG A 613 7.93 19.67 13.85
CA ARG A 613 7.45 18.44 13.19
C ARG A 613 7.86 17.17 13.94
N GLY A 614 9.07 17.15 14.50
CA GLY A 614 9.53 16.06 15.35
C GLY A 614 8.63 15.88 16.57
N PHE A 615 8.35 16.95 17.30
CA PHE A 615 7.46 16.92 18.48
C PHE A 615 6.01 16.62 18.09
N ALA A 616 5.50 17.19 17.00
CA ALA A 616 4.16 16.91 16.49
C ALA A 616 3.97 15.44 16.15
N LYS A 617 4.98 14.81 15.51
CA LYS A 617 4.99 13.38 15.19
C LYS A 617 5.01 12.51 16.44
N LEU A 618 5.87 12.82 17.42
CA LEU A 618 5.93 12.08 18.68
C LEU A 618 4.59 12.15 19.42
N LYS A 619 4.03 13.36 19.49
CA LYS A 619 2.76 13.62 20.16
C LYS A 619 1.60 12.87 19.48
N SER A 620 1.39 13.11 18.20
CA SER A 620 0.24 12.57 17.48
C SER A 620 0.30 11.07 17.26
N THR A 621 1.50 10.49 17.12
CA THR A 621 1.67 9.07 16.83
C THR A 621 1.72 8.21 18.08
N TYR A 622 2.35 8.70 19.15
CA TYR A 622 2.61 7.89 20.34
C TYR A 622 1.89 8.40 21.57
N THR A 623 2.20 9.64 22.06
CA THR A 623 1.71 10.04 23.36
C THR A 623 0.21 10.28 23.43
N ASP A 624 -0.42 10.67 22.31
CA ASP A 624 -1.89 10.82 22.24
C ASP A 624 -2.60 9.51 21.89
N LYS A 625 -2.01 8.68 21.00
CA LYS A 625 -2.69 7.49 20.48
C LYS A 625 -2.52 6.25 21.34
N LEU A 626 -1.31 5.94 21.82
CA LEU A 626 -1.07 4.70 22.56
C LEU A 626 -1.97 4.55 23.79
N PRO A 627 -2.22 5.59 24.62
CA PRO A 627 -3.16 5.46 25.74
C PRO A 627 -4.60 5.09 25.34
N LEU A 628 -5.01 5.44 24.11
CA LEU A 628 -6.34 5.12 23.59
C LEU A 628 -6.43 3.68 23.04
N GLN A 629 -5.28 3.05 22.77
CA GLN A 629 -5.16 1.69 22.25
C GLN A 629 -4.95 0.64 23.35
N ILE A 630 -4.97 1.04 24.62
CA ILE A 630 -4.95 0.09 25.73
C ILE A 630 -6.24 -0.72 25.69
N ASN A 631 -6.13 -2.02 25.46
CA ASN A 631 -7.27 -2.93 25.46
C ASN A 631 -7.91 -2.98 26.85
N ARG A 632 -9.22 -2.87 26.90
CA ARG A 632 -9.99 -2.77 28.16
C ARG A 632 -9.92 -4.03 29.03
N THR A 633 -9.77 -5.18 28.42
CA THR A 633 -9.76 -6.49 29.12
C THR A 633 -8.36 -6.82 29.62
N SER A 634 -7.35 -6.75 28.76
CA SER A 634 -5.96 -7.10 29.10
C SER A 634 -5.19 -5.98 29.80
N GLN A 635 -5.65 -4.73 29.68
CA GLN A 635 -4.96 -3.50 30.12
C GLN A 635 -3.59 -3.31 29.44
N ARG A 636 -3.41 -3.88 28.25
CA ARG A 636 -2.15 -3.85 27.49
C ARG A 636 -2.41 -3.33 26.07
N VAL A 637 -1.35 -2.92 25.40
CA VAL A 637 -1.38 -2.59 23.97
C VAL A 637 -0.98 -3.81 23.16
N HIS A 638 -1.77 -4.14 22.16
CA HIS A 638 -1.55 -5.29 21.27
C HIS A 638 -1.29 -4.79 19.86
N THR A 639 -0.12 -5.11 19.32
CA THR A 639 0.22 -4.86 17.92
C THR A 639 -0.05 -6.10 17.08
N CYS A 640 -0.24 -5.95 15.78
CA CYS A 640 -0.29 -7.05 14.84
C CYS A 640 1.04 -7.15 14.06
N TYR A 641 1.66 -8.32 14.04
CA TYR A 641 2.87 -8.58 13.26
C TYR A 641 2.54 -9.24 11.92
N HIS A 642 3.02 -8.64 10.84
CA HIS A 642 2.86 -9.14 9.49
C HIS A 642 4.18 -9.65 8.93
N GLN A 643 4.18 -10.90 8.43
CA GLN A 643 5.35 -11.54 7.83
C GLN A 643 5.50 -11.20 6.34
N ALA A 644 4.40 -11.01 5.63
CA ALA A 644 4.34 -10.93 4.16
C ALA A 644 4.25 -9.50 3.60
N VAL A 645 4.81 -8.49 4.31
CA VAL A 645 4.78 -7.08 3.88
C VAL A 645 6.13 -6.62 3.35
N ALA A 646 7.20 -6.82 4.11
CA ALA A 646 8.53 -6.40 3.70
C ALA A 646 9.18 -7.44 2.80
N ALA A 647 9.55 -7.04 1.58
CA ALA A 647 10.16 -7.96 0.60
C ALA A 647 11.47 -8.61 1.09
N THR A 648 12.15 -8.01 2.06
CA THR A 648 13.42 -8.48 2.64
C THR A 648 13.27 -9.55 3.71
N GLY A 649 12.06 -9.93 4.11
CA GLY A 649 11.86 -10.89 5.21
C GLY A 649 11.62 -10.24 6.58
N ARG A 650 11.83 -8.93 6.74
CA ARG A 650 11.56 -8.23 8.00
C ARG A 650 10.09 -8.30 8.37
N LEU A 651 9.80 -8.38 9.67
CA LEU A 651 8.45 -8.24 10.20
C LEU A 651 7.99 -6.78 10.10
N SER A 652 6.71 -6.58 9.92
CA SER A 652 6.05 -5.27 10.03
C SER A 652 5.08 -5.28 11.20
N SER A 653 5.17 -4.31 12.10
CA SER A 653 4.26 -4.10 13.23
C SER A 653 3.22 -3.06 12.85
N MET A 654 1.93 -3.36 13.03
CA MET A 654 0.82 -2.47 12.69
C MET A 654 -0.19 -2.38 13.83
N GLU A 655 -0.88 -1.28 13.92
CA GLU A 655 -2.04 -1.00 14.79
C GLU A 655 -1.86 -1.31 16.29
N PRO A 656 -0.82 -0.71 16.94
CA PRO A 656 0.09 0.34 16.48
C PRO A 656 1.42 -0.21 15.95
N ASN A 657 2.15 0.62 15.16
CA ASN A 657 3.52 0.29 14.79
C ASN A 657 4.47 0.58 15.97
N LEU A 658 4.87 -0.46 16.70
CA LEU A 658 5.78 -0.37 17.84
C LEU A 658 7.27 -0.47 17.43
N GLN A 659 7.58 -0.82 16.18
CA GLN A 659 8.96 -0.90 15.69
C GLN A 659 9.59 0.47 15.37
N ASN A 660 8.78 1.51 15.27
CA ASN A 660 9.24 2.86 14.89
C ASN A 660 9.36 3.83 16.08
N ILE A 661 9.31 3.34 17.32
CA ILE A 661 9.47 4.18 18.53
C ILE A 661 10.92 4.67 18.59
N PRO A 662 11.15 6.01 18.58
CA PRO A 662 12.48 6.57 18.45
C PRO A 662 13.36 6.26 19.67
N ILE A 663 14.66 6.06 19.43
CA ILE A 663 15.67 5.84 20.46
C ILE A 663 16.76 6.92 20.47
N ARG A 664 16.89 7.70 19.36
CA ARG A 664 18.03 8.60 19.18
C ARG A 664 17.87 9.92 19.93
N THR A 665 16.64 10.40 20.09
CA THR A 665 16.38 11.68 20.78
C THR A 665 15.98 11.45 22.23
N PRO A 666 16.28 12.38 23.13
CA PRO A 666 15.85 12.31 24.53
C PRO A 666 14.32 12.14 24.67
N GLU A 667 13.55 12.87 23.86
CA GLU A 667 12.08 12.81 23.86
C GLU A 667 11.57 11.45 23.36
N GLY A 668 12.24 10.89 22.35
CA GLY A 668 11.93 9.54 21.85
C GLY A 668 12.19 8.45 22.90
N ARG A 669 13.33 8.54 23.61
CA ARG A 669 13.64 7.62 24.72
C ARG A 669 12.63 7.71 25.86
N ARG A 670 12.12 8.90 26.17
CA ARG A 670 11.07 9.07 27.18
C ARG A 670 9.78 8.30 26.85
N ILE A 671 9.47 8.11 25.56
CA ILE A 671 8.33 7.25 25.15
C ILE A 671 8.62 5.79 25.53
N ARG A 672 9.87 5.31 25.38
CA ARG A 672 10.25 3.95 25.79
C ARG A 672 10.16 3.75 27.30
N GLN A 673 10.33 4.78 28.12
CA GLN A 673 10.13 4.72 29.57
C GLN A 673 8.68 4.40 29.97
N ALA A 674 7.72 4.66 29.10
CA ALA A 674 6.34 4.30 29.34
C ALA A 674 6.03 2.80 29.07
N PHE A 675 6.95 2.04 28.48
CA PHE A 675 6.83 0.60 28.29
C PHE A 675 7.40 -0.09 29.51
N VAL A 676 6.53 -0.55 30.40
CA VAL A 676 6.85 -1.00 31.74
C VAL A 676 6.48 -2.46 31.97
N ALA A 677 7.03 -3.05 33.03
CA ALA A 677 6.64 -4.37 33.53
C ALA A 677 5.70 -4.22 34.75
N PRO A 678 4.89 -5.25 35.05
CA PRO A 678 4.09 -5.28 36.28
C PRO A 678 4.96 -5.27 37.55
N PRO A 679 4.42 -4.94 38.71
CA PRO A 679 5.15 -5.04 39.98
C PRO A 679 5.75 -6.45 40.20
N GLY A 680 7.04 -6.52 40.57
CA GLY A 680 7.78 -7.76 40.75
C GLY A 680 8.32 -8.36 39.42
N TRP A 681 8.09 -7.71 38.31
CA TRP A 681 8.63 -8.06 36.98
C TRP A 681 9.59 -6.97 36.47
N CYS A 682 10.38 -7.29 35.47
CA CYS A 682 11.23 -6.33 34.75
C CYS A 682 11.17 -6.58 33.25
N ILE A 683 11.58 -5.56 32.48
CA ILE A 683 11.82 -5.67 31.05
C ILE A 683 13.25 -6.17 30.85
N VAL A 684 13.43 -7.09 29.92
CA VAL A 684 14.73 -7.54 29.40
C VAL A 684 14.77 -7.24 27.93
N ALA A 685 15.83 -6.61 27.45
CA ALA A 685 16.11 -6.35 26.05
C ALA A 685 17.36 -7.11 25.62
N ALA A 686 17.28 -7.81 24.49
CA ALA A 686 18.40 -8.56 23.91
C ALA A 686 18.58 -8.13 22.45
N ASP A 687 19.69 -7.48 22.14
CA ASP A 687 19.96 -6.86 20.84
C ASP A 687 21.20 -7.46 20.18
N TYR A 688 21.12 -7.70 18.87
CA TYR A 688 22.27 -8.16 18.10
C TYR A 688 23.27 -7.03 17.86
N SER A 689 24.49 -7.21 18.34
CA SER A 689 25.58 -6.25 18.13
C SER A 689 26.13 -6.31 16.71
N GLN A 690 25.88 -5.26 15.92
CA GLN A 690 26.40 -5.06 14.55
C GLN A 690 26.09 -6.23 13.60
N ILE A 691 24.88 -6.80 13.67
CA ILE A 691 24.52 -8.02 12.92
C ILE A 691 24.78 -7.88 11.41
N GLU A 692 24.42 -6.77 10.81
CA GLU A 692 24.57 -6.55 9.36
C GLU A 692 26.04 -6.52 8.93
N LEU A 693 26.94 -5.97 9.77
CA LEU A 693 28.38 -5.97 9.50
C LEU A 693 28.98 -7.39 9.63
N ARG A 694 28.50 -8.17 10.59
CA ARG A 694 28.91 -9.57 10.76
C ARG A 694 28.43 -10.44 9.58
N ILE A 695 27.21 -10.20 9.11
CA ILE A 695 26.69 -10.85 7.91
C ILE A 695 27.51 -10.44 6.68
N MET A 696 27.86 -9.16 6.54
CA MET A 696 28.72 -8.70 5.44
C MET A 696 30.10 -9.38 5.48
N ALA A 697 30.70 -9.53 6.66
CA ALA A 697 31.94 -10.28 6.82
C ALA A 697 31.82 -11.75 6.39
N HIS A 698 30.67 -12.38 6.72
CA HIS A 698 30.36 -13.74 6.29
C HIS A 698 30.21 -13.86 4.77
N LEU A 699 29.36 -12.99 4.16
CA LEU A 699 29.04 -13.03 2.74
C LEU A 699 30.25 -12.68 1.85
N SER A 700 31.01 -11.66 2.24
CA SER A 700 32.18 -11.22 1.50
C SER A 700 33.42 -12.12 1.69
N GLY A 701 33.48 -12.83 2.82
CA GLY A 701 34.67 -13.57 3.23
C GLY A 701 35.91 -12.69 3.39
N ASP A 702 35.70 -11.38 3.66
CA ASP A 702 36.80 -10.43 3.80
C ASP A 702 37.64 -10.72 5.01
N ALA A 703 38.96 -10.95 4.81
CA ALA A 703 39.86 -11.35 5.87
C ALA A 703 40.04 -10.26 6.95
N GLY A 704 40.00 -8.97 6.51
CA GLY A 704 40.11 -7.85 7.45
C GLY A 704 38.90 -7.72 8.37
N LEU A 705 37.70 -7.88 7.82
CA LEU A 705 36.47 -7.87 8.63
C LEU A 705 36.39 -9.09 9.56
N LEU A 706 36.69 -10.30 9.06
CA LEU A 706 36.67 -11.53 9.84
C LEU A 706 37.69 -11.47 11.02
N SER A 707 38.92 -11.00 10.75
CA SER A 707 39.96 -10.81 11.80
C SER A 707 39.49 -9.76 12.83
N ALA A 708 38.93 -8.63 12.39
CA ALA A 708 38.45 -7.59 13.29
C ALA A 708 37.38 -8.10 14.25
N PHE A 709 36.44 -8.94 13.77
CA PHE A 709 35.41 -9.55 14.64
C PHE A 709 35.96 -10.67 15.52
N ALA A 710 36.90 -11.45 15.02
CA ALA A 710 37.54 -12.51 15.84
C ALA A 710 38.36 -11.92 17.00
N GLU A 711 38.96 -10.78 16.83
CA GLU A 711 39.74 -10.06 17.83
C GLU A 711 38.92 -9.03 18.64
N GLU A 712 37.59 -9.01 18.43
CA GLU A 712 36.65 -8.06 19.07
C GLU A 712 37.04 -6.58 18.89
N ARG A 713 37.73 -6.22 17.79
CA ARG A 713 38.10 -4.83 17.50
C ARG A 713 36.88 -4.01 17.07
N ASP A 714 36.84 -2.77 17.50
CA ASP A 714 35.84 -1.82 17.04
C ASP A 714 36.12 -1.37 15.60
N ILE A 715 35.34 -1.93 14.64
CA ILE A 715 35.48 -1.64 13.21
C ILE A 715 35.28 -0.15 12.92
N HIS A 716 34.39 0.54 13.63
CA HIS A 716 34.13 1.95 13.44
C HIS A 716 35.30 2.81 13.93
N GLN A 717 35.89 2.45 15.06
CA GLN A 717 37.07 3.13 15.58
C GLN A 717 38.28 2.90 14.69
N ALA A 718 38.47 1.67 14.19
CA ALA A 718 39.54 1.35 13.27
C ALA A 718 39.40 2.12 11.93
N THR A 719 38.20 2.21 11.38
CA THR A 719 37.91 3.01 10.20
C THR A 719 38.13 4.51 10.46
N ALA A 720 37.73 5.01 11.63
CA ALA A 720 37.99 6.42 11.99
C ALA A 720 39.49 6.73 12.08
N ALA A 721 40.27 5.87 12.71
CA ALA A 721 41.74 6.04 12.82
C ALA A 721 42.39 6.20 11.42
N GLU A 722 41.95 5.43 10.43
CA GLU A 722 42.45 5.49 9.08
C GLU A 722 41.94 6.69 8.28
N VAL A 723 40.64 6.93 8.32
CA VAL A 723 40.00 8.03 7.57
C VAL A 723 40.56 9.37 8.03
N PHE A 724 40.73 9.56 9.35
CA PHE A 724 41.26 10.77 9.93
C PHE A 724 42.78 10.75 10.15
N SER A 725 43.46 9.65 9.80
CA SER A 725 44.93 9.48 9.96
C SER A 725 45.39 9.71 11.42
N LEU A 726 44.65 9.10 12.38
CA LEU A 726 44.92 9.23 13.82
C LEU A 726 45.27 7.85 14.42
N PRO A 727 46.07 7.83 15.52
CA PRO A 727 46.16 6.62 16.36
C PRO A 727 44.79 6.21 16.92
N LEU A 728 44.58 4.89 17.10
CA LEU A 728 43.32 4.35 17.59
C LEU A 728 42.84 5.01 18.91
N GLU A 729 43.77 5.25 19.82
CA GLU A 729 43.49 5.83 21.16
C GLU A 729 43.11 7.32 21.10
N GLN A 730 43.33 7.99 19.98
CA GLN A 730 43.02 9.43 19.78
C GLN A 730 41.73 9.64 19.00
N VAL A 731 41.04 8.59 18.61
CA VAL A 731 39.76 8.69 17.91
C VAL A 731 38.68 9.18 18.86
N SER A 732 38.07 10.33 18.56
CA SER A 732 36.96 10.87 19.32
C SER A 732 35.65 10.13 19.02
N ASP A 733 34.65 10.26 19.91
CA ASP A 733 33.31 9.69 19.71
C ASP A 733 32.63 10.22 18.44
N ASP A 734 32.85 11.50 18.10
CA ASP A 734 32.30 12.09 16.88
C ASP A 734 32.94 11.53 15.62
N GLN A 735 34.26 11.32 15.61
CA GLN A 735 34.97 10.68 14.51
C GLN A 735 34.56 9.20 14.37
N ARG A 736 34.39 8.49 15.47
CA ARG A 736 33.85 7.14 15.47
C ARG A 736 32.43 7.10 14.92
N ARG A 737 31.59 8.07 15.28
CA ARG A 737 30.20 8.22 14.76
C ARG A 737 30.22 8.49 13.27
N THR A 738 31.12 9.35 12.79
CA THR A 738 31.34 9.63 11.36
C THR A 738 31.77 8.38 10.61
N ALA A 739 32.73 7.63 11.14
CA ALA A 739 33.17 6.36 10.55
C ALA A 739 32.04 5.30 10.54
N LYS A 740 31.19 5.27 11.55
CA LYS A 740 29.99 4.43 11.54
C LYS A 740 29.08 4.79 10.36
N MET A 741 28.85 6.06 10.07
CA MET A 741 28.09 6.49 8.90
C MET A 741 28.76 6.12 7.58
N ILE A 742 30.09 6.23 7.49
CA ILE A 742 30.87 5.83 6.32
C ILE A 742 30.72 4.31 6.09
N ASN A 743 30.99 3.49 7.10
CA ASN A 743 30.93 2.04 7.01
C ASN A 743 29.56 1.56 6.54
N PHE A 744 28.48 2.00 7.20
CA PHE A 744 27.13 1.61 6.80
C PHE A 744 26.76 2.16 5.42
N GLY A 745 27.11 3.44 5.13
CA GLY A 745 26.84 4.03 3.83
C GLY A 745 27.48 3.24 2.69
N LEU A 746 28.76 2.88 2.81
CA LEU A 746 29.48 2.14 1.78
C LEU A 746 28.99 0.70 1.64
N ILE A 747 28.73 0.02 2.74
CA ILE A 747 28.15 -1.34 2.73
C ILE A 747 26.79 -1.36 2.03
N TYR A 748 25.98 -0.32 2.20
CA TYR A 748 24.69 -0.17 1.50
C TYR A 748 24.82 0.36 0.06
N GLY A 749 26.05 0.46 -0.46
CA GLY A 749 26.28 0.87 -1.84
C GLY A 749 26.12 2.37 -2.10
N MET A 750 26.34 3.21 -1.08
CA MET A 750 26.34 4.66 -1.23
C MET A 750 27.50 5.09 -2.15
N SER A 751 27.21 6.00 -3.08
CA SER A 751 28.24 6.58 -3.96
C SER A 751 29.07 7.64 -3.24
N ALA A 752 30.25 7.96 -3.78
CA ALA A 752 31.06 9.07 -3.26
C ALA A 752 30.31 10.42 -3.24
N PHE A 753 29.38 10.62 -4.17
CA PHE A 753 28.51 11.80 -4.17
C PHE A 753 27.53 11.79 -2.96
N GLY A 754 26.87 10.67 -2.71
CA GLY A 754 25.97 10.54 -1.55
C GLY A 754 26.71 10.66 -0.22
N LEU A 755 27.96 10.13 -0.15
CA LEU A 755 28.80 10.25 1.04
C LEU A 755 29.23 11.71 1.26
N ALA A 756 29.65 12.42 0.21
CA ALA A 756 30.04 13.83 0.27
C ALA A 756 28.87 14.70 0.80
N SER A 757 27.69 14.51 0.23
CA SER A 757 26.47 15.23 0.65
C SER A 757 26.12 14.97 2.12
N ARG A 758 26.26 13.71 2.57
CA ARG A 758 25.84 13.32 3.94
C ARG A 758 26.83 13.77 5.02
N LEU A 759 28.12 13.89 4.67
CA LEU A 759 29.19 14.32 5.57
C LEU A 759 29.48 15.82 5.47
N GLY A 760 28.90 16.54 4.50
CA GLY A 760 29.20 17.94 4.25
C GLY A 760 30.63 18.19 3.79
N ILE A 761 31.27 17.22 3.09
CA ILE A 761 32.65 17.28 2.65
C ILE A 761 32.76 17.38 1.12
N GLU A 762 33.95 17.75 0.63
CA GLU A 762 34.22 17.80 -0.78
C GLU A 762 34.19 16.40 -1.44
N ARG A 763 33.68 16.32 -2.66
CA ARG A 763 33.51 15.05 -3.41
C ARG A 763 34.86 14.30 -3.61
N SER A 764 35.93 15.01 -3.73
CA SER A 764 37.29 14.45 -3.84
C SER A 764 37.72 13.74 -2.55
N GLU A 765 37.38 14.31 -1.42
CA GLU A 765 37.63 13.74 -0.10
C GLU A 765 36.76 12.51 0.16
N ALA A 766 35.46 12.59 -0.12
CA ALA A 766 34.55 11.44 -0.05
C ALA A 766 35.03 10.29 -0.97
N LYS A 767 35.52 10.58 -2.16
CA LYS A 767 36.11 9.58 -3.08
C LYS A 767 37.31 8.90 -2.45
N ARG A 768 38.21 9.66 -1.80
CA ARG A 768 39.35 9.09 -1.07
C ARG A 768 38.91 8.15 0.05
N TYR A 769 37.88 8.51 0.81
CA TYR A 769 37.37 7.65 1.87
C TYR A 769 36.80 6.34 1.31
N VAL A 770 36.07 6.39 0.19
CA VAL A 770 35.58 5.22 -0.52
C VAL A 770 36.72 4.31 -0.99
N GLU A 771 37.77 4.87 -1.55
CA GLU A 771 38.94 4.13 -2.02
C GLU A 771 39.68 3.46 -0.87
N LEU A 772 39.98 4.19 0.22
CA LEU A 772 40.61 3.65 1.43
C LEU A 772 39.79 2.50 2.06
N TYR A 773 38.50 2.67 2.13
CA TYR A 773 37.60 1.63 2.65
C TYR A 773 37.71 0.32 1.86
N PHE A 774 37.66 0.42 0.54
CA PHE A 774 37.72 -0.77 -0.32
C PHE A 774 39.13 -1.33 -0.51
N GLU A 775 40.18 -0.54 -0.26
CA GLU A 775 41.54 -1.04 -0.14
C GLU A 775 41.71 -1.89 1.12
N ARG A 776 41.11 -1.46 2.21
CA ARG A 776 41.11 -2.20 3.47
C ARG A 776 40.25 -3.47 3.41
N TYR A 777 39.09 -3.39 2.77
CA TYR A 777 38.12 -4.47 2.67
C TYR A 777 37.87 -4.88 1.22
N PRO A 778 38.87 -5.45 0.54
CA PRO A 778 38.75 -5.81 -0.88
C PRO A 778 37.74 -6.93 -1.13
N GLY A 779 37.50 -7.79 -0.15
CA GLY A 779 36.48 -8.82 -0.21
C GLY A 779 35.07 -8.25 -0.30
N VAL A 780 34.81 -7.13 0.37
CA VAL A 780 33.50 -6.44 0.30
C VAL A 780 33.25 -5.90 -1.11
N ARG A 781 34.25 -5.27 -1.73
CA ARG A 781 34.15 -4.78 -3.13
C ARG A 781 33.83 -5.93 -4.08
N ARG A 782 34.59 -7.03 -4.00
CA ARG A 782 34.39 -8.23 -4.82
C ARG A 782 32.98 -8.78 -4.66
N TYR A 783 32.51 -8.95 -3.41
CA TYR A 783 31.17 -9.41 -3.12
C TYR A 783 30.11 -8.52 -3.77
N MET A 784 30.23 -7.20 -3.67
CA MET A 784 29.28 -6.26 -4.27
C MET A 784 29.22 -6.41 -5.79
N ASP A 785 30.37 -6.56 -6.44
CA ASP A 785 30.44 -6.66 -7.90
C ASP A 785 29.91 -8.00 -8.38
N GLU A 786 30.26 -9.10 -7.71
CA GLU A 786 29.74 -10.46 -7.97
C GLU A 786 28.22 -10.51 -7.75
N THR A 787 27.72 -9.89 -6.68
CA THR A 787 26.27 -9.87 -6.38
C THR A 787 25.49 -9.08 -7.43
N ARG A 788 26.01 -7.95 -7.90
CA ARG A 788 25.39 -7.19 -9.02
C ARG A 788 25.37 -8.02 -10.30
N GLN A 789 26.43 -8.75 -10.59
CA GLN A 789 26.50 -9.61 -11.76
C GLN A 789 25.50 -10.76 -11.65
N GLN A 790 25.47 -11.50 -10.53
CA GLN A 790 24.53 -12.58 -10.29
C GLN A 790 23.08 -12.09 -10.36
N ALA A 791 22.79 -10.89 -9.79
CA ALA A 791 21.48 -10.27 -9.86
C ALA A 791 21.03 -10.00 -11.30
N ARG A 792 21.95 -9.53 -12.17
CA ARG A 792 21.66 -9.31 -13.60
C ARG A 792 21.42 -10.63 -14.35
N GLU A 793 22.13 -11.69 -13.98
CA GLU A 793 22.02 -13.02 -14.63
C GLU A 793 20.77 -13.76 -14.19
N ARG A 794 20.43 -13.72 -12.88
CA ARG A 794 19.33 -14.52 -12.28
C ARG A 794 18.01 -13.75 -12.14
N GLY A 795 18.05 -12.41 -12.12
CA GLY A 795 16.90 -11.57 -11.81
C GLY A 795 16.53 -11.49 -10.33
N TYR A 796 17.29 -12.15 -9.46
CA TYR A 796 17.08 -12.15 -8.00
C TYR A 796 18.39 -12.31 -7.25
N VAL A 797 18.36 -12.03 -5.94
CA VAL A 797 19.40 -12.35 -4.97
C VAL A 797 18.83 -13.20 -3.85
N GLU A 798 19.69 -13.92 -3.12
CA GLU A 798 19.30 -14.85 -2.08
C GLU A 798 20.00 -14.53 -0.74
N THR A 799 19.29 -14.77 0.39
CA THR A 799 19.89 -14.78 1.73
C THR A 799 20.69 -16.06 1.96
N VAL A 800 21.42 -16.12 3.07
CA VAL A 800 22.11 -17.36 3.53
C VAL A 800 21.14 -18.54 3.67
N PHE A 801 19.87 -18.26 3.97
CA PHE A 801 18.82 -19.27 4.15
C PHE A 801 17.95 -19.52 2.91
N GLY A 802 18.33 -18.93 1.76
CA GLY A 802 17.65 -19.18 0.48
C GLY A 802 16.42 -18.33 0.21
N ARG A 803 16.14 -17.30 1.04
CA ARG A 803 15.08 -16.32 0.73
C ARG A 803 15.46 -15.52 -0.51
N ARG A 804 14.55 -15.44 -1.48
CA ARG A 804 14.77 -14.72 -2.74
C ARG A 804 14.13 -13.35 -2.71
N LEU A 805 14.90 -12.33 -3.14
CA LEU A 805 14.37 -11.03 -3.51
C LEU A 805 14.51 -10.86 -5.02
N TYR A 806 13.39 -10.78 -5.72
CA TYR A 806 13.36 -10.54 -7.16
C TYR A 806 13.54 -9.05 -7.47
N LEU A 807 14.36 -8.77 -8.50
CA LEU A 807 14.80 -7.42 -8.84
C LEU A 807 14.35 -7.06 -10.26
N ASN A 808 13.08 -6.68 -10.39
CA ASN A 808 12.44 -6.43 -11.69
C ASN A 808 13.15 -5.36 -12.53
N ASP A 809 13.81 -4.38 -11.86
CA ASP A 809 14.47 -3.24 -12.50
C ASP A 809 15.97 -3.43 -12.72
N ILE A 810 16.54 -4.60 -12.37
CA ILE A 810 18.00 -4.83 -12.46
C ILE A 810 18.55 -4.73 -13.89
N ALA A 811 17.72 -5.05 -14.89
CA ALA A 811 18.02 -4.93 -16.31
C ALA A 811 17.43 -3.66 -16.95
N SER A 812 16.90 -2.73 -16.16
CA SER A 812 16.29 -1.50 -16.66
C SER A 812 17.29 -0.64 -17.43
N ARG A 813 16.88 -0.10 -18.57
CA ARG A 813 17.68 0.88 -19.31
C ARG A 813 17.69 2.25 -18.63
N ASN A 814 16.71 2.55 -17.78
CA ASN A 814 16.73 3.71 -16.93
C ASN A 814 17.83 3.54 -15.87
N ALA A 815 18.85 4.40 -15.94
CA ALA A 815 20.01 4.33 -15.06
C ALA A 815 19.61 4.48 -13.57
N ALA A 816 18.63 5.32 -13.25
CA ALA A 816 18.20 5.55 -11.87
C ALA A 816 17.49 4.30 -11.30
N LEU A 817 16.59 3.66 -12.06
CA LEU A 817 15.92 2.42 -11.67
C LEU A 817 16.93 1.28 -11.53
N ARG A 818 17.82 1.11 -12.51
CA ARG A 818 18.88 0.10 -12.46
C ARG A 818 19.78 0.28 -11.26
N GLN A 819 20.28 1.50 -10.99
CA GLN A 819 21.12 1.78 -9.82
C GLN A 819 20.34 1.54 -8.51
N GLY A 820 19.03 1.83 -8.48
CA GLY A 820 18.15 1.47 -7.37
C GLY A 820 18.14 -0.04 -7.11
N ALA A 821 17.90 -0.83 -8.17
CA ALA A 821 17.90 -2.29 -8.12
C ALA A 821 19.29 -2.87 -7.76
N GLU A 822 20.39 -2.28 -8.27
CA GLU A 822 21.76 -2.68 -7.91
C GLU A 822 22.06 -2.45 -6.42
N ARG A 823 21.56 -1.35 -5.82
CA ARG A 823 21.66 -1.13 -4.37
C ARG A 823 20.80 -2.14 -3.59
N GLN A 824 19.60 -2.43 -4.06
CA GLN A 824 18.77 -3.48 -3.47
C GLN A 824 19.45 -4.85 -3.55
N ALA A 825 20.10 -5.17 -4.67
CA ALA A 825 20.84 -6.41 -4.83
C ALA A 825 21.91 -6.61 -3.76
N ILE A 826 22.64 -5.55 -3.40
CA ILE A 826 23.69 -5.60 -2.37
C ILE A 826 23.07 -5.74 -0.97
N ASN A 827 22.01 -4.98 -0.71
CA ASN A 827 21.45 -4.86 0.64
C ASN A 827 20.56 -6.05 1.02
N ALA A 828 19.80 -6.59 0.07
CA ALA A 828 18.79 -7.59 0.35
C ALA A 828 19.35 -8.90 0.94
N PRO A 829 20.46 -9.47 0.48
CA PRO A 829 21.04 -10.65 1.11
C PRO A 829 21.42 -10.41 2.56
N MET A 830 21.98 -9.25 2.87
CA MET A 830 22.41 -8.88 4.22
C MET A 830 21.20 -8.64 5.14
N GLN A 831 20.28 -7.75 4.74
CA GLN A 831 19.09 -7.43 5.53
C GLN A 831 18.16 -8.63 5.69
N GLY A 832 17.99 -9.41 4.62
CA GLY A 832 17.16 -10.61 4.66
C GLY A 832 17.77 -11.69 5.53
N THR A 833 19.10 -11.89 5.50
CA THR A 833 19.76 -12.83 6.41
C THR A 833 19.63 -12.39 7.87
N ALA A 834 19.71 -11.09 8.17
CA ALA A 834 19.45 -10.57 9.52
C ALA A 834 18.01 -10.87 9.96
N ALA A 835 17.04 -10.67 9.07
CA ALA A 835 15.63 -10.99 9.34
C ALA A 835 15.41 -12.50 9.57
N ASP A 836 16.06 -13.36 8.79
CA ASP A 836 15.97 -14.81 8.97
C ASP A 836 16.61 -15.25 10.29
N ILE A 837 17.76 -14.67 10.67
CA ILE A 837 18.44 -14.96 11.95
C ILE A 837 17.54 -14.59 13.13
N ILE A 838 16.96 -13.39 13.16
CA ILE A 838 16.11 -13.00 14.30
C ILE A 838 14.83 -13.83 14.37
N LYS A 839 14.25 -14.22 13.26
CA LYS A 839 13.10 -15.13 13.21
C LYS A 839 13.44 -16.51 13.78
N ARG A 840 14.60 -17.06 13.42
CA ARG A 840 15.10 -18.33 14.01
C ARG A 840 15.33 -18.19 15.50
N ALA A 841 15.94 -17.08 15.93
CA ALA A 841 16.12 -16.79 17.35
C ALA A 841 14.79 -16.72 18.10
N MET A 842 13.78 -16.04 17.54
CA MET A 842 12.43 -15.98 18.12
C MET A 842 11.82 -17.37 18.29
N ILE A 843 11.94 -18.24 17.29
CA ILE A 843 11.41 -19.61 17.32
C ILE A 843 12.10 -20.43 18.42
N GLU A 844 13.43 -20.37 18.51
CA GLU A 844 14.17 -21.13 19.51
C GLU A 844 13.95 -20.62 20.95
N VAL A 845 13.89 -19.30 21.11
CA VAL A 845 13.59 -18.68 22.41
C VAL A 845 12.16 -19.02 22.85
N ASP A 846 11.20 -18.92 21.97
CA ASP A 846 9.80 -19.24 22.28
C ASP A 846 9.62 -20.74 22.60
N ARG A 847 10.29 -21.62 21.85
CA ARG A 847 10.31 -23.07 22.15
C ARG A 847 10.84 -23.34 23.55
N TRP A 848 11.95 -22.69 23.90
CA TRP A 848 12.49 -22.79 25.25
C TRP A 848 11.57 -22.23 26.31
N LEU A 849 10.99 -21.06 26.11
CA LEU A 849 10.03 -20.48 27.05
C LEU A 849 8.81 -21.38 27.26
N SER A 850 8.32 -22.02 26.20
CA SER A 850 7.15 -22.92 26.27
C SER A 850 7.42 -24.22 27.06
N THR A 851 8.68 -24.66 27.15
CA THR A 851 9.09 -25.88 27.84
C THR A 851 9.72 -25.61 29.19
N SER A 852 10.11 -24.38 29.50
CA SER A 852 10.68 -23.97 30.78
C SER A 852 9.57 -23.60 31.78
N SER A 853 9.93 -23.59 33.05
CA SER A 853 9.07 -23.09 34.12
C SER A 853 9.28 -21.60 34.43
N ILE A 854 10.08 -20.92 33.62
CA ILE A 854 10.42 -19.51 33.85
C ILE A 854 9.19 -18.63 33.59
N PRO A 855 8.80 -17.79 34.52
CA PRO A 855 7.71 -16.85 34.33
C PRO A 855 8.20 -15.68 33.50
N ALA A 856 8.24 -15.87 32.18
CA ALA A 856 8.67 -14.89 31.20
C ALA A 856 7.82 -14.95 29.92
N ARG A 857 7.78 -13.86 29.15
CA ARG A 857 7.09 -13.76 27.86
C ARG A 857 7.93 -12.93 26.90
N LEU A 858 7.96 -13.36 25.65
CA LEU A 858 8.45 -12.53 24.55
C LEU A 858 7.32 -11.52 24.19
N LEU A 859 7.63 -10.22 24.24
CA LEU A 859 6.65 -9.14 24.01
C LEU A 859 6.77 -8.51 22.64
N LEU A 860 8.00 -8.07 22.29
CA LEU A 860 8.22 -7.29 21.06
C LEU A 860 9.47 -7.83 20.33
N GLN A 861 9.40 -7.69 19.01
CA GLN A 861 10.54 -7.74 18.11
C GLN A 861 10.67 -6.37 17.44
N VAL A 862 11.82 -5.71 17.60
CA VAL A 862 12.09 -4.36 17.08
C VAL A 862 13.46 -4.35 16.39
N HIS A 863 13.48 -4.25 15.06
CA HIS A 863 14.68 -4.33 14.24
C HIS A 863 15.49 -5.63 14.47
N ASP A 864 16.55 -5.58 15.25
CA ASP A 864 17.44 -6.67 15.64
C ASP A 864 17.40 -7.01 17.15
N GLU A 865 16.38 -6.48 17.84
CA GLU A 865 16.14 -6.61 19.27
C GLU A 865 14.93 -7.49 19.59
N LEU A 866 15.02 -8.29 20.65
CA LEU A 866 13.91 -8.99 21.29
C LEU A 866 13.68 -8.41 22.68
N VAL A 867 12.41 -8.07 22.99
CA VAL A 867 12.01 -7.48 24.29
C VAL A 867 11.13 -8.47 25.04
N PHE A 868 11.48 -8.73 26.28
CA PHE A 868 10.81 -9.68 27.16
C PHE A 868 10.28 -9.00 28.41
N GLU A 869 9.31 -9.64 29.02
CA GLU A 869 8.84 -9.37 30.37
C GLU A 869 9.09 -10.62 31.22
N VAL A 870 9.72 -10.47 32.37
CA VAL A 870 10.13 -11.59 33.24
C VAL A 870 10.03 -11.24 34.72
N GLN A 871 9.72 -12.19 35.56
CA GLN A 871 9.86 -11.98 37.02
C GLN A 871 11.31 -11.67 37.40
N GLN A 872 11.51 -10.72 38.31
CA GLN A 872 12.83 -10.20 38.64
C GLN A 872 13.82 -11.30 39.08
N ASP A 873 13.34 -12.28 39.83
CA ASP A 873 14.17 -13.40 40.32
C ASP A 873 14.66 -14.32 39.17
N ALA A 874 13.96 -14.35 38.07
CA ALA A 874 14.28 -15.15 36.88
C ALA A 874 15.02 -14.39 35.79
N ALA A 875 15.23 -13.09 35.96
CA ALA A 875 15.80 -12.21 34.91
C ALA A 875 17.22 -12.66 34.50
N ALA A 876 18.06 -13.02 35.44
CA ALA A 876 19.43 -13.45 35.14
C ALA A 876 19.47 -14.75 34.31
N GLU A 877 18.58 -15.70 34.55
CA GLU A 877 18.47 -16.95 33.79
C GLU A 877 17.94 -16.64 32.36
N LEU A 878 16.90 -15.82 32.21
CA LEU A 878 16.40 -15.39 30.90
C LEU A 878 17.50 -14.71 30.09
N MET A 879 18.22 -13.75 30.68
CA MET A 879 19.29 -12.99 30.03
C MET A 879 20.41 -13.93 29.52
N ALA A 880 20.84 -14.87 30.32
CA ALA A 880 21.88 -15.85 29.95
C ALA A 880 21.39 -16.73 28.78
N ARG A 881 20.16 -17.24 28.89
CA ARG A 881 19.62 -18.16 27.89
C ARG A 881 19.24 -17.47 26.58
N ALA A 882 18.67 -16.29 26.65
CA ALA A 882 18.37 -15.48 25.46
C ALA A 882 19.67 -15.17 24.67
N ARG A 883 20.74 -14.76 25.38
CA ARG A 883 22.05 -14.54 24.75
C ARG A 883 22.56 -15.81 24.07
N GLU A 884 22.50 -16.95 24.72
CA GLU A 884 22.95 -18.24 24.17
C GLU A 884 22.15 -18.61 22.90
N LEU A 885 20.82 -18.63 22.98
CA LEU A 885 19.93 -19.02 21.87
C LEU A 885 20.03 -18.07 20.68
N MET A 886 20.07 -16.77 20.94
CA MET A 886 20.22 -15.77 19.87
C MET A 886 21.60 -15.87 19.21
N SER A 887 22.68 -16.08 20.00
CA SER A 887 24.03 -16.24 19.42
C SER A 887 24.17 -17.53 18.60
N ALA A 888 23.39 -18.55 18.90
CA ALA A 888 23.39 -19.84 18.20
C ALA A 888 22.41 -19.90 17.01
N ALA A 889 21.64 -18.83 16.74
CA ALA A 889 20.58 -18.85 15.73
C ALA A 889 21.07 -19.07 14.29
N ALA A 890 22.37 -18.85 14.02
CA ALA A 890 22.99 -19.11 12.72
C ALA A 890 24.48 -19.42 12.84
N GLU A 891 24.96 -20.32 11.99
CA GLU A 891 26.39 -20.60 11.83
C GLU A 891 26.96 -19.67 10.73
N LEU A 892 27.65 -18.62 11.17
CA LEU A 892 28.37 -17.71 10.29
C LEU A 892 29.88 -17.91 10.43
N ARG A 893 30.67 -17.34 9.51
CA ARG A 893 32.14 -17.29 9.61
C ARG A 893 32.66 -16.41 10.75
N THR A 894 31.73 -15.65 11.38
CA THR A 894 31.99 -14.83 12.56
C THR A 894 30.91 -15.12 13.60
N SER A 895 31.23 -15.04 14.87
CA SER A 895 30.25 -15.24 15.96
C SER A 895 29.19 -14.15 15.95
N LEU A 896 27.94 -14.49 16.24
CA LEU A 896 26.89 -13.51 16.56
C LEU A 896 27.10 -13.08 18.03
N LYS A 897 27.10 -11.75 18.24
CA LYS A 897 27.20 -11.16 19.59
C LYS A 897 25.86 -10.54 19.95
N VAL A 898 25.40 -10.79 21.17
CA VAL A 898 24.13 -10.31 21.71
C VAL A 898 24.39 -9.55 22.99
N ASP A 899 24.02 -8.28 23.01
CA ASP A 899 24.03 -7.46 24.19
C ASP A 899 22.67 -7.60 24.90
N VAL A 900 22.68 -7.82 26.21
CA VAL A 900 21.44 -8.06 26.97
C VAL A 900 21.45 -7.21 28.22
N GLY A 901 20.37 -6.45 28.42
CA GLY A 901 20.15 -5.62 29.60
C GLY A 901 18.77 -5.84 30.22
N SER A 902 18.57 -5.32 31.43
CA SER A 902 17.29 -5.38 32.13
C SER A 902 17.03 -4.08 32.89
N GLY A 903 15.75 -3.70 32.97
CA GLY A 903 15.33 -2.48 33.64
C GLY A 903 13.87 -2.50 34.06
N ALA A 904 13.43 -1.46 34.77
CA ALA A 904 12.02 -1.30 35.13
C ALA A 904 11.14 -0.95 33.91
N ASN A 905 11.75 -0.41 32.88
CA ASN A 905 11.11 -0.04 31.60
C ASN A 905 12.07 -0.33 30.44
N TRP A 906 11.55 -0.17 29.23
CA TRP A 906 12.31 -0.52 28.01
C TRP A 906 13.55 0.38 27.77
N ASP A 907 13.50 1.66 28.16
CA ASP A 907 14.66 2.58 28.03
C ASP A 907 15.82 2.15 28.96
N GLU A 908 15.51 1.73 30.17
CA GLU A 908 16.52 1.24 31.14
C GLU A 908 17.08 -0.15 30.77
N ALA A 909 16.32 -0.96 30.07
CA ALA A 909 16.74 -2.29 29.64
C ALA A 909 17.68 -2.26 28.42
N HIS A 910 17.78 -1.14 27.72
CA HIS A 910 18.58 -0.93 26.51
C HIS A 910 19.84 -0.09 26.83
#